data_791eae3cf94f42192a8cd46446c04cf3
#
_entry.id   791eae3cf94f42192a8cd46446c04cf3
#
_cell.length_a   1.000
_cell.length_b   1.000
_cell.length_c   1.000
_cell.angle_alpha   90.00
_cell.angle_beta   90.00
_cell.angle_gamma   90.00
#
_symmetry.space_group_name_H-M   'P 1'
#
loop_
_entity.id
_entity.type
_entity.pdbx_description
1 polymer ?
#
loop_
_entity_poly.entity_id
_entity_poly.type
_entity_poly.pdbx_seq_one_letter_code
_entity_poly.pdbx_strand_id
1 'polypeptide(L)'
;MAFNTIRQTRVPLQFTGEPKLMKHIQDVLQISGATLLTATMLCSAISAGGLVGLAISFRNLPDVRSLRNYIPTETSYIYDVDGTLLDSLHDEANREVVDLNEISPHLKRAVLAIEDSDFYEHSGINPVGIGRAFLANFQAGNTVQGGSTITMQLIKNLFLSPQQAISRKVAEVVLSLRLEQIFEKDEILEMYLNQVYWGHNTYGVETAAQSYFNKSSKDLTLAEASMMAGLIKAPESLSPFVDYQAAKREQSIVLERMQTLRWITPAEAEAAKKQPLRLGKVTSFVSSKAPYVTEAVVQELQEQFGQEAVLKGGMRVQTTIDIKLQSLAKQTVKSAHANRFGNGAIADQMALVAIDPRTHFVKAIVGGVDHESSQFNRAVQSRRQPGSAFKPFVYYAAFASGRYTPDSIVGDTPVTYPDGSGYYSPKNYGGSFMGSMPIRRALELSRNIPAVKLGQAVGISRVIDVTRTLGIESPMDPVISLPLGSAGLTPMEMAGAYATFANNGWHSDPTLIAQVTDSDGNVLLDNTPKPQLVLDPWATAALTDVLRGVLERGTATNARIGRPAAGKTGTTDSQKDVWFVGYVPQLAVAIWVGNDNNSPMGRGATGGSYAAPIWRDYMVQALRNEPVQNFRRPSEFIRP
;
A
#
# COMPACT_ATOMS: atom_id res chain seq x y z
N MET A 1 71.42 -44.86 57.36
CA MET A 1 70.95 -45.71 58.52
C MET A 1 69.52 -45.37 58.87
N ALA A 2 68.76 -46.37 59.15
CA ALA A 2 67.41 -46.42 59.70
C ALA A 2 66.21 -46.13 58.78
N PHE A 3 65.66 -47.22 58.28
CA PHE A 3 64.31 -47.34 57.80
C PHE A 3 63.29 -47.18 58.94
N ASN A 4 62.19 -46.52 58.64
CA ASN A 4 60.97 -46.73 59.43
C ASN A 4 59.74 -46.85 58.52
N THR A 5 59.19 -48.02 58.57
CA THR A 5 58.05 -48.54 57.84
C THR A 5 56.77 -48.00 58.48
N ILE A 6 55.90 -47.33 57.73
CA ILE A 6 54.54 -47.02 58.19
C ILE A 6 53.57 -47.94 57.48
N ARG A 7 52.90 -48.81 58.30
CA ARG A 7 51.79 -49.66 57.88
C ARG A 7 50.56 -48.85 57.46
N GLN A 8 50.09 -49.09 56.27
CA GLN A 8 48.76 -48.64 55.83
C GLN A 8 47.71 -49.60 56.34
N THR A 9 46.85 -49.15 57.22
CA THR A 9 45.60 -49.83 57.60
C THR A 9 44.52 -49.52 56.58
N ARG A 10 44.13 -50.47 55.76
CA ARG A 10 42.93 -50.37 54.87
C ARG A 10 41.68 -50.61 55.74
N VAL A 11 40.83 -49.56 55.81
CA VAL A 11 39.44 -49.71 56.30
C VAL A 11 38.54 -50.04 55.10
N PRO A 12 37.80 -51.10 55.08
CA PRO A 12 36.83 -51.36 54.01
C PRO A 12 35.58 -50.52 54.25
N LEU A 13 35.33 -49.55 53.38
CA LEU A 13 34.03 -48.87 53.29
C LEU A 13 33.00 -49.82 52.67
N GLN A 14 32.17 -50.42 53.51
CA GLN A 14 30.96 -51.12 53.10
C GLN A 14 29.90 -50.07 52.77
N PHE A 15 29.66 -49.86 51.48
CA PHE A 15 28.48 -49.08 50.99
C PHE A 15 27.25 -49.99 51.03
N THR A 16 26.47 -49.93 52.10
CA THR A 16 25.11 -50.49 52.16
C THR A 16 24.16 -49.46 51.61
N GLY A 17 24.17 -49.25 50.30
CA GLY A 17 23.16 -48.44 49.59
C GLY A 17 21.93 -49.29 49.33
N GLU A 18 20.77 -48.82 49.80
CA GLU A 18 19.49 -49.50 49.61
C GLU A 18 19.20 -49.80 48.13
N PRO A 19 18.74 -51.00 47.79
CA PRO A 19 18.48 -51.40 46.40
C PRO A 19 17.42 -50.53 45.67
N LYS A 20 16.62 -49.78 46.42
CA LYS A 20 15.62 -48.82 45.88
C LYS A 20 16.21 -47.60 45.22
N LEU A 21 17.32 -47.04 45.73
CA LEU A 21 17.94 -45.83 45.17
C LEU A 21 18.65 -46.14 43.84
N MET A 22 19.28 -47.28 43.72
CA MET A 22 19.97 -47.71 42.50
C MET A 22 18.98 -48.00 41.37
N LYS A 23 17.82 -48.56 41.69
CA LYS A 23 16.74 -48.77 40.72
C LYS A 23 16.10 -47.46 40.24
N HIS A 24 15.92 -46.48 41.14
CA HIS A 24 15.39 -45.18 40.80
C HIS A 24 16.36 -44.38 39.88
N ILE A 25 17.66 -44.48 40.11
CA ILE A 25 18.69 -43.85 39.25
C ILE A 25 18.73 -44.53 37.87
N GLN A 26 18.59 -45.88 37.82
CA GLN A 26 18.49 -46.59 36.54
C GLN A 26 17.21 -46.23 35.75
N ASP A 27 16.07 -46.12 36.43
CA ASP A 27 14.81 -45.76 35.81
C ASP A 27 14.85 -44.28 35.26
N VAL A 28 15.43 -43.36 36.01
CA VAL A 28 15.64 -41.97 35.59
C VAL A 28 16.61 -41.87 34.41
N LEU A 29 17.68 -42.64 34.40
CA LEU A 29 18.64 -42.70 33.29
C LEU A 29 18.03 -43.35 32.03
N GLN A 30 17.18 -44.35 32.16
CA GLN A 30 16.48 -44.97 31.04
C GLN A 30 15.39 -44.05 30.47
N ILE A 31 14.64 -43.33 31.30
CA ILE A 31 13.64 -42.35 30.88
C ILE A 31 14.32 -41.16 30.20
N SER A 32 15.42 -40.67 30.74
CA SER A 32 16.20 -39.58 30.15
C SER A 32 16.85 -39.99 28.81
N GLY A 33 17.36 -41.23 28.72
CA GLY A 33 17.91 -41.79 27.49
C GLY A 33 16.84 -41.99 26.41
N ALA A 34 15.66 -42.51 26.78
CA ALA A 34 14.55 -42.70 25.84
C ALA A 34 13.97 -41.37 25.34
N THR A 35 13.84 -40.37 26.22
CA THR A 35 13.39 -39.02 25.81
C THR A 35 14.41 -38.30 24.92
N LEU A 36 15.70 -38.45 25.18
CA LEU A 36 16.75 -37.90 24.31
C LEU A 36 16.77 -38.59 22.93
N LEU A 37 16.58 -39.89 22.91
CA LEU A 37 16.54 -40.68 21.66
C LEU A 37 15.29 -40.36 20.83
N THR A 38 14.13 -40.19 21.47
CA THR A 38 12.91 -39.78 20.78
C THR A 38 12.99 -38.32 20.29
N ALA A 39 13.59 -37.43 21.05
CA ALA A 39 13.82 -36.04 20.61
C ALA A 39 14.79 -35.98 19.42
N THR A 40 15.89 -36.74 19.44
CA THR A 40 16.83 -36.84 18.32
C THR A 40 16.23 -37.50 17.09
N MET A 41 15.41 -38.55 17.26
CA MET A 41 14.66 -39.14 16.13
C MET A 41 13.63 -38.16 15.54
N LEU A 42 12.92 -37.42 16.36
CA LEU A 42 11.97 -36.41 15.91
C LEU A 42 12.67 -35.26 15.16
N CYS A 43 13.78 -34.76 15.70
CA CYS A 43 14.61 -33.75 15.04
C CYS A 43 15.18 -34.25 13.71
N SER A 44 15.66 -35.52 13.65
CA SER A 44 16.17 -36.09 12.40
C SER A 44 15.07 -36.34 11.37
N ALA A 45 13.87 -36.75 11.80
CA ALA A 45 12.71 -36.93 10.92
C ALA A 45 12.21 -35.58 10.36
N ILE A 46 12.15 -34.53 11.19
CA ILE A 46 11.81 -33.18 10.77
C ILE A 46 12.88 -32.63 9.80
N SER A 47 14.17 -32.84 10.11
CA SER A 47 15.26 -32.43 9.23
C SER A 47 15.25 -33.20 7.92
N ALA A 48 15.02 -34.51 7.92
CA ALA A 48 14.92 -35.32 6.72
C ALA A 48 13.68 -34.96 5.88
N GLY A 49 12.52 -34.75 6.53
CA GLY A 49 11.30 -34.28 5.87
C GLY A 49 11.47 -32.90 5.27
N GLY A 50 12.16 -31.98 5.98
CA GLY A 50 12.53 -30.66 5.49
C GLY A 50 13.46 -30.73 4.27
N LEU A 51 14.48 -31.58 4.31
CA LEU A 51 15.41 -31.79 3.20
C LEU A 51 14.74 -32.40 1.98
N VAL A 52 13.83 -33.36 2.16
CA VAL A 52 13.03 -33.94 1.06
C VAL A 52 12.08 -32.91 0.48
N GLY A 53 11.39 -32.12 1.30
CA GLY A 53 10.53 -31.02 0.87
C GLY A 53 11.32 -29.96 0.08
N LEU A 54 12.50 -29.60 0.56
CA LEU A 54 13.44 -28.72 -0.14
C LEU A 54 13.89 -29.33 -1.49
N ALA A 55 14.27 -30.62 -1.53
CA ALA A 55 14.70 -31.29 -2.76
C ALA A 55 13.59 -31.37 -3.83
N ILE A 56 12.33 -31.52 -3.41
CA ILE A 56 11.16 -31.47 -4.32
C ILE A 56 10.95 -30.05 -4.83
N SER A 57 11.05 -29.03 -3.98
CA SER A 57 10.94 -27.62 -4.35
C SER A 57 12.05 -27.18 -5.34
N PHE A 58 13.20 -27.85 -5.32
CA PHE A 58 14.32 -27.53 -6.23
C PHE A 58 14.24 -28.16 -7.62
N ARG A 59 13.33 -29.13 -7.83
CA ARG A 59 13.21 -29.82 -9.13
C ARG A 59 12.74 -28.91 -10.27
N ASN A 60 12.00 -27.85 -9.94
CA ASN A 60 11.39 -26.94 -10.90
C ASN A 60 12.00 -25.53 -10.85
N LEU A 61 13.22 -25.36 -10.30
CA LEU A 61 13.88 -24.06 -10.33
C LEU A 61 14.36 -23.73 -11.75
N PRO A 62 14.22 -22.45 -12.17
CA PRO A 62 14.70 -21.97 -13.45
C PRO A 62 16.20 -22.24 -13.64
N ASP A 63 16.63 -22.45 -14.88
CA ASP A 63 18.06 -22.54 -15.21
C ASP A 63 18.64 -21.14 -15.35
N VAL A 64 19.46 -20.73 -14.39
CA VAL A 64 20.15 -19.43 -14.39
C VAL A 64 21.10 -19.24 -15.60
N ARG A 65 21.45 -20.33 -16.33
CA ARG A 65 22.23 -20.26 -17.56
C ARG A 65 21.47 -19.57 -18.69
N SER A 66 20.14 -19.55 -18.63
CA SER A 66 19.30 -18.85 -19.61
C SER A 66 19.60 -17.35 -19.69
N LEU A 67 20.20 -16.76 -18.64
CA LEU A 67 20.62 -15.36 -18.65
C LEU A 67 21.74 -15.04 -19.67
N ARG A 68 22.48 -16.06 -20.16
CA ARG A 68 23.49 -15.86 -21.23
C ARG A 68 22.88 -15.65 -22.62
N ASN A 69 21.65 -16.13 -22.82
CA ASN A 69 20.95 -16.10 -24.11
C ASN A 69 19.59 -15.43 -24.02
N TYR A 70 19.49 -14.43 -23.15
CA TYR A 70 18.23 -13.75 -22.89
C TYR A 70 17.75 -12.98 -24.13
N ILE A 71 16.66 -13.43 -24.73
CA ILE A 71 15.97 -12.78 -25.86
C ILE A 71 14.70 -12.13 -25.32
N PRO A 72 14.46 -10.83 -25.58
CA PRO A 72 13.23 -10.16 -25.20
C PRO A 72 12.04 -10.79 -25.91
N THR A 73 11.00 -11.02 -25.15
CA THR A 73 9.76 -11.60 -25.64
C THR A 73 8.64 -10.55 -25.74
N GLU A 74 7.45 -10.93 -25.91
CA GLU A 74 6.31 -10.17 -26.40
C GLU A 74 5.89 -8.98 -25.51
N THR A 75 5.47 -7.91 -26.17
CA THR A 75 4.89 -6.70 -25.53
C THR A 75 3.58 -7.03 -24.81
N SER A 76 3.43 -6.57 -23.58
CA SER A 76 2.16 -6.62 -22.88
C SER A 76 1.31 -5.37 -23.16
N TYR A 77 0.01 -5.54 -23.20
CA TYR A 77 -0.94 -4.48 -23.57
C TYR A 77 -1.99 -4.28 -22.49
N ILE A 78 -2.32 -3.02 -22.20
CA ILE A 78 -3.37 -2.63 -21.26
C ILE A 78 -4.51 -1.98 -22.04
N TYR A 79 -5.71 -2.50 -21.85
CA TYR A 79 -6.92 -2.06 -22.53
C TYR A 79 -7.95 -1.52 -21.53
N ASP A 80 -8.81 -0.59 -21.98
CA ASP A 80 -10.01 -0.20 -21.24
C ASP A 80 -11.11 -1.26 -21.35
N VAL A 81 -12.25 -1.03 -20.69
CA VAL A 81 -13.38 -1.97 -20.67
C VAL A 81 -13.95 -2.27 -22.05
N ASP A 82 -13.83 -1.36 -23.02
CA ASP A 82 -14.31 -1.49 -24.39
C ASP A 82 -13.21 -2.03 -25.36
N GLY A 83 -12.02 -2.40 -24.86
CA GLY A 83 -10.90 -2.87 -25.67
C GLY A 83 -10.06 -1.77 -26.31
N THR A 84 -10.23 -0.51 -25.89
CA THR A 84 -9.38 0.58 -26.35
C THR A 84 -8.00 0.47 -25.70
N LEU A 85 -6.92 0.48 -26.49
CA LEU A 85 -5.57 0.45 -25.97
C LEU A 85 -5.29 1.70 -25.13
N LEU A 86 -4.94 1.49 -23.85
CA LEU A 86 -4.53 2.53 -22.90
C LEU A 86 -3.02 2.68 -22.89
N ASP A 87 -2.30 1.56 -22.93
CA ASP A 87 -0.85 1.51 -22.82
C ASP A 87 -0.27 0.23 -23.42
N SER A 88 1.02 0.27 -23.77
CA SER A 88 1.79 -0.89 -24.21
C SER A 88 3.07 -0.96 -23.39
N LEU A 89 3.28 -2.08 -22.72
CA LEU A 89 4.41 -2.28 -21.85
C LEU A 89 5.51 -2.98 -22.64
N HIS A 90 6.62 -2.28 -22.84
CA HIS A 90 7.80 -2.81 -23.52
C HIS A 90 8.97 -2.77 -22.56
N ASP A 91 9.82 -3.76 -22.64
CA ASP A 91 11.10 -3.74 -21.96
C ASP A 91 12.13 -2.88 -22.73
N GLU A 92 12.14 -3.01 -24.07
CA GLU A 92 13.17 -2.41 -24.92
C GLU A 92 13.05 -0.90 -25.19
N ALA A 93 11.85 -0.32 -25.06
CA ALA A 93 11.66 1.10 -25.37
C ALA A 93 12.25 2.03 -24.29
N ASN A 94 12.46 1.51 -23.06
CA ASN A 94 12.88 2.30 -21.90
C ASN A 94 14.08 1.68 -21.18
N ARG A 95 14.83 0.81 -21.82
CA ARG A 95 16.06 0.26 -21.27
C ARG A 95 17.19 0.43 -22.27
N GLU A 96 18.11 1.27 -21.91
CA GLU A 96 19.42 1.32 -22.53
C GLU A 96 20.37 0.51 -21.64
N VAL A 97 20.85 -0.62 -22.15
CA VAL A 97 21.82 -1.47 -21.46
C VAL A 97 23.18 -0.86 -21.66
N VAL A 98 23.92 -0.67 -20.59
CA VAL A 98 25.28 -0.13 -20.61
C VAL A 98 26.24 -1.05 -19.89
N ASP A 99 27.48 -1.12 -20.37
CA ASP A 99 28.54 -1.86 -19.69
C ASP A 99 28.83 -1.26 -18.31
N LEU A 100 29.26 -2.09 -17.37
CA LEU A 100 29.57 -1.64 -16.01
C LEU A 100 30.58 -0.49 -15.98
N ASN A 101 31.50 -0.45 -16.96
CA ASN A 101 32.50 0.61 -17.10
C ASN A 101 31.92 1.96 -17.53
N GLU A 102 30.74 1.96 -18.13
CA GLU A 102 29.99 3.17 -18.52
C GLU A 102 29.07 3.67 -17.40
N ILE A 103 29.12 3.07 -16.21
CA ILE A 103 28.36 3.51 -15.03
C ILE A 103 29.30 4.24 -14.06
N SER A 104 28.84 5.41 -13.55
CA SER A 104 29.59 6.23 -12.59
C SER A 104 30.11 5.40 -11.39
N PRO A 105 31.40 5.51 -11.05
CA PRO A 105 31.94 4.88 -9.84
C PRO A 105 31.21 5.33 -8.56
N HIS A 106 30.68 6.55 -8.54
CA HIS A 106 29.90 7.04 -7.43
C HIS A 106 28.60 6.26 -7.25
N LEU A 107 27.91 5.94 -8.35
CA LEU A 107 26.65 5.20 -8.30
C LEU A 107 26.89 3.73 -7.91
N LYS A 108 27.87 3.07 -8.50
CA LYS A 108 28.25 1.70 -8.11
C LYS A 108 28.51 1.62 -6.61
N ARG A 109 29.35 2.52 -6.06
CA ARG A 109 29.65 2.56 -4.63
C ARG A 109 28.41 2.92 -3.78
N ALA A 110 27.57 3.86 -4.20
CA ALA A 110 26.39 4.25 -3.46
C ALA A 110 25.39 3.10 -3.35
N VAL A 111 25.14 2.37 -4.45
CA VAL A 111 24.27 1.19 -4.46
C VAL A 111 24.85 0.08 -3.59
N LEU A 112 26.12 -0.25 -3.75
CA LEU A 112 26.79 -1.25 -2.90
C LEU A 112 26.74 -0.86 -1.42
N ALA A 113 26.94 0.40 -1.09
CA ALA A 113 26.95 0.85 0.30
C ALA A 113 25.60 0.64 1.01
N ILE A 114 24.49 0.87 0.30
CA ILE A 114 23.16 0.81 0.90
C ILE A 114 22.52 -0.58 0.78
N GLU A 115 22.74 -1.26 -0.33
CA GLU A 115 22.09 -2.55 -0.62
C GLU A 115 22.94 -3.74 -0.15
N ASP A 116 24.26 -3.73 -0.39
CA ASP A 116 25.12 -4.88 -0.12
C ASP A 116 26.60 -4.49 0.00
N SER A 117 27.00 -3.94 1.14
CA SER A 117 28.36 -3.43 1.34
C SER A 117 29.47 -4.48 1.23
N ASP A 118 29.12 -5.74 1.45
CA ASP A 118 30.06 -6.88 1.45
C ASP A 118 29.93 -7.71 0.15
N PHE A 119 29.32 -7.15 -0.90
CA PHE A 119 28.97 -7.83 -2.16
C PHE A 119 30.14 -8.62 -2.76
N TYR A 120 31.33 -8.06 -2.79
CA TYR A 120 32.53 -8.72 -3.34
C TYR A 120 33.14 -9.76 -2.39
N GLU A 121 32.68 -9.87 -1.13
CA GLU A 121 33.27 -10.74 -0.12
C GLU A 121 32.51 -12.06 0.07
N HIS A 122 31.22 -12.10 -0.30
CA HIS A 122 30.39 -13.29 -0.13
C HIS A 122 30.05 -13.96 -1.48
N SER A 123 29.58 -15.20 -1.44
CA SER A 123 29.19 -15.98 -2.62
C SER A 123 27.66 -16.11 -2.74
N GLY A 124 26.96 -15.02 -3.08
CA GLY A 124 25.51 -14.98 -3.34
C GLY A 124 24.65 -14.70 -2.11
N ILE A 125 25.08 -15.11 -0.93
CA ILE A 125 24.40 -14.85 0.35
C ILE A 125 25.37 -14.27 1.36
N ASN A 126 24.87 -13.40 2.23
CA ASN A 126 25.64 -12.84 3.35
C ASN A 126 25.04 -13.31 4.69
N PRO A 127 25.50 -14.46 5.26
CA PRO A 127 24.94 -14.98 6.50
C PRO A 127 25.11 -14.03 7.70
N VAL A 128 26.22 -13.28 7.73
CA VAL A 128 26.50 -12.29 8.77
C VAL A 128 25.53 -11.10 8.65
N GLY A 129 25.30 -10.63 7.43
CA GLY A 129 24.32 -9.58 7.13
C GLY A 129 22.90 -10.00 7.48
N ILE A 130 22.50 -11.21 7.16
CA ILE A 130 21.19 -11.78 7.54
C ILE A 130 21.04 -11.84 9.06
N GLY A 131 22.05 -12.33 9.78
CA GLY A 131 22.04 -12.40 11.24
C GLY A 131 21.95 -11.00 11.90
N ARG A 132 22.69 -10.03 11.38
CA ARG A 132 22.63 -8.63 11.83
C ARG A 132 21.24 -8.00 11.58
N ALA A 133 20.69 -8.19 10.38
CA ALA A 133 19.37 -7.68 10.04
C ALA A 133 18.27 -8.32 10.92
N PHE A 134 18.36 -9.62 11.18
CA PHE A 134 17.43 -10.32 12.08
C PHE A 134 17.46 -9.73 13.50
N LEU A 135 18.67 -9.49 14.05
CA LEU A 135 18.81 -8.92 15.38
C LEU A 135 18.29 -7.48 15.46
N ALA A 136 18.60 -6.65 14.45
CA ALA A 136 18.12 -5.27 14.36
C ALA A 136 16.58 -5.20 14.26
N ASN A 137 15.96 -6.04 13.44
CA ASN A 137 14.51 -6.12 13.27
C ASN A 137 13.82 -6.65 14.53
N PHE A 138 14.42 -7.63 15.21
CA PHE A 138 13.92 -8.15 16.47
C PHE A 138 13.94 -7.08 17.58
N GLN A 139 15.03 -6.31 17.67
CA GLN A 139 15.14 -5.22 18.66
C GLN A 139 14.19 -4.05 18.36
N ALA A 140 13.95 -3.75 17.09
CA ALA A 140 13.06 -2.66 16.68
C ALA A 140 11.57 -3.05 16.67
N GLY A 141 11.23 -4.35 16.76
CA GLY A 141 9.86 -4.85 16.66
C GLY A 141 9.20 -4.70 15.28
N ASN A 142 9.95 -4.23 14.29
CA ASN A 142 9.53 -4.08 12.90
C ASN A 142 10.72 -4.27 11.94
N THR A 143 10.45 -4.32 10.63
CA THR A 143 11.51 -4.47 9.61
C THR A 143 12.22 -3.14 9.37
N VAL A 144 13.39 -2.96 9.98
CA VAL A 144 14.24 -1.76 9.85
C VAL A 144 15.49 -1.99 8.98
N GLN A 145 15.88 -3.25 8.75
CA GLN A 145 17.06 -3.60 7.95
C GLN A 145 16.80 -4.83 7.08
N GLY A 146 17.12 -4.74 5.78
CA GLY A 146 17.10 -5.86 4.84
C GLY A 146 18.33 -6.75 4.96
N GLY A 147 18.16 -8.05 4.79
CA GLY A 147 19.25 -9.02 4.78
C GLY A 147 19.44 -9.71 3.41
N SER A 148 18.82 -9.20 2.34
CA SER A 148 18.96 -9.72 0.98
C SER A 148 20.17 -9.11 0.29
N THR A 149 20.98 -9.94 -0.38
CA THR A 149 22.11 -9.47 -1.19
C THR A 149 21.64 -8.95 -2.55
N ILE A 150 22.50 -8.22 -3.27
CA ILE A 150 22.26 -7.80 -4.66
C ILE A 150 21.95 -9.02 -5.55
N THR A 151 22.70 -10.12 -5.40
CA THR A 151 22.46 -11.37 -6.13
C THR A 151 21.07 -11.95 -5.86
N MET A 152 20.63 -11.93 -4.58
CA MET A 152 19.28 -12.39 -4.20
C MET A 152 18.20 -11.49 -4.77
N GLN A 153 18.41 -10.18 -4.80
CA GLN A 153 17.47 -9.22 -5.40
C GLN A 153 17.37 -9.42 -6.90
N LEU A 154 18.50 -9.63 -7.59
CA LEU A 154 18.53 -9.91 -9.02
C LEU A 154 17.75 -11.19 -9.36
N ILE A 155 18.00 -12.28 -8.63
CA ILE A 155 17.26 -13.54 -8.78
C ILE A 155 15.76 -13.35 -8.52
N LYS A 156 15.40 -12.64 -7.46
CA LYS A 156 14.00 -12.33 -7.15
C LYS A 156 13.33 -11.61 -8.32
N ASN A 157 13.99 -10.61 -8.90
CA ASN A 157 13.43 -9.78 -9.95
C ASN A 157 13.32 -10.50 -11.31
N LEU A 158 14.21 -11.47 -11.60
CA LEU A 158 14.25 -12.14 -12.89
C LEU A 158 13.50 -13.49 -12.95
N PHE A 159 13.41 -14.21 -11.83
CA PHE A 159 12.97 -15.62 -11.85
C PHE A 159 11.83 -15.96 -10.91
N LEU A 160 11.45 -15.08 -9.96
CA LEU A 160 10.55 -15.49 -8.88
C LEU A 160 9.28 -14.64 -8.83
N SER A 161 8.13 -15.31 -8.86
CA SER A 161 6.83 -14.64 -8.65
C SER A 161 6.53 -14.38 -7.16
N PRO A 162 5.72 -13.37 -6.81
CA PRO A 162 5.44 -12.97 -5.43
C PRO A 162 4.68 -13.98 -4.56
N GLN A 163 4.02 -14.98 -5.16
CA GLN A 163 2.91 -15.72 -4.54
C GLN A 163 3.25 -16.74 -3.44
N GLN A 164 4.54 -17.03 -3.13
CA GLN A 164 4.89 -18.04 -2.10
C GLN A 164 6.06 -17.59 -1.22
N ALA A 165 5.78 -17.03 -0.04
CA ALA A 165 6.77 -16.33 0.79
C ALA A 165 7.96 -17.18 1.29
N ILE A 166 7.76 -18.40 1.78
CA ILE A 166 8.86 -19.23 2.36
C ILE A 166 9.61 -20.00 1.27
N SER A 167 8.92 -20.66 0.36
CA SER A 167 9.54 -21.37 -0.76
C SER A 167 10.32 -20.43 -1.69
N ARG A 168 9.82 -19.22 -1.89
CA ARG A 168 10.51 -18.16 -2.64
C ARG A 168 11.85 -17.80 -2.02
N LYS A 169 11.91 -17.55 -0.69
CA LYS A 169 13.18 -17.16 -0.03
C LYS A 169 14.25 -18.25 -0.10
N VAL A 170 13.84 -19.49 -0.04
CA VAL A 170 14.75 -20.63 -0.24
C VAL A 170 15.21 -20.70 -1.71
N ALA A 171 14.32 -20.48 -2.67
CA ALA A 171 14.66 -20.42 -4.09
C ALA A 171 15.66 -19.27 -4.38
N GLU A 172 15.44 -18.08 -3.84
CA GLU A 172 16.35 -16.94 -3.91
C GLU A 172 17.78 -17.35 -3.49
N VAL A 173 17.90 -18.00 -2.31
CA VAL A 173 19.20 -18.44 -1.78
C VAL A 173 19.89 -19.43 -2.74
N VAL A 174 19.18 -20.46 -3.18
CA VAL A 174 19.77 -21.52 -4.02
C VAL A 174 20.15 -21.01 -5.40
N LEU A 175 19.27 -20.22 -6.02
CA LEU A 175 19.55 -19.64 -7.33
C LEU A 175 20.68 -18.61 -7.27
N SER A 176 20.79 -17.84 -6.17
CA SER A 176 21.89 -16.89 -5.96
C SER A 176 23.24 -17.59 -5.85
N LEU A 177 23.31 -18.70 -5.11
CA LEU A 177 24.53 -19.53 -5.04
C LEU A 177 24.90 -20.11 -6.41
N ARG A 178 23.91 -20.54 -7.21
CA ARG A 178 24.14 -21.04 -8.58
C ARG A 178 24.60 -19.94 -9.54
N LEU A 179 24.01 -18.73 -9.40
CA LEU A 179 24.35 -17.60 -10.27
C LEU A 179 25.82 -17.23 -10.09
N GLU A 180 26.31 -17.12 -8.86
CA GLU A 180 27.70 -16.78 -8.55
C GLU A 180 28.72 -17.90 -8.84
N GLN A 181 28.26 -19.11 -9.19
CA GLN A 181 29.12 -20.15 -9.77
C GLN A 181 29.32 -20.00 -11.29
N ILE A 182 28.50 -19.19 -11.94
CA ILE A 182 28.43 -19.08 -13.40
C ILE A 182 28.88 -17.73 -13.91
N PHE A 183 28.61 -16.67 -13.13
CA PHE A 183 28.88 -15.27 -13.47
C PHE A 183 29.82 -14.63 -12.45
N GLU A 184 30.70 -13.78 -12.94
CA GLU A 184 31.59 -12.97 -12.11
C GLU A 184 30.80 -11.85 -11.38
N LYS A 185 31.36 -11.34 -10.29
CA LYS A 185 30.74 -10.28 -9.47
C LYS A 185 30.38 -9.03 -10.29
N ASP A 186 31.26 -8.62 -11.18
CA ASP A 186 31.04 -7.46 -12.04
C ASP A 186 29.91 -7.70 -13.04
N GLU A 187 29.81 -8.90 -13.60
CA GLU A 187 28.69 -9.28 -14.49
C GLU A 187 27.34 -9.26 -13.73
N ILE A 188 27.34 -9.74 -12.47
CA ILE A 188 26.13 -9.73 -11.62
C ILE A 188 25.73 -8.29 -11.28
N LEU A 189 26.68 -7.42 -10.94
CA LEU A 189 26.41 -6.02 -10.64
C LEU A 189 25.90 -5.27 -11.89
N GLU A 190 26.48 -5.53 -13.05
CA GLU A 190 26.05 -4.99 -14.34
C GLU A 190 24.60 -5.40 -14.64
N MET A 191 24.30 -6.68 -14.56
CA MET A 191 22.94 -7.20 -14.73
C MET A 191 21.97 -6.55 -13.73
N TYR A 192 22.36 -6.41 -12.47
CA TYR A 192 21.52 -5.80 -11.45
C TYR A 192 21.19 -4.33 -11.77
N LEU A 193 22.22 -3.52 -12.07
CA LEU A 193 22.05 -2.10 -12.36
C LEU A 193 21.26 -1.85 -13.66
N ASN A 194 21.39 -2.72 -14.64
CA ASN A 194 20.60 -2.67 -15.88
C ASN A 194 19.18 -3.22 -15.72
N GLN A 195 18.87 -3.93 -14.62
CA GLN A 195 17.56 -4.56 -14.39
C GLN A 195 16.72 -3.86 -13.32
N VAL A 196 17.35 -3.21 -12.35
CA VAL A 196 16.65 -2.66 -11.19
C VAL A 196 15.63 -1.59 -11.61
N TYR A 197 14.50 -1.58 -10.92
CA TYR A 197 13.43 -0.61 -11.10
C TYR A 197 13.74 0.67 -10.32
N TRP A 198 13.68 1.80 -11.02
CA TRP A 198 13.99 3.13 -10.46
C TRP A 198 12.75 4.01 -10.23
N GLY A 199 11.54 3.47 -10.42
CA GLY A 199 10.29 4.23 -10.36
C GLY A 199 9.87 4.82 -11.72
N HIS A 200 8.61 5.25 -11.79
CA HIS A 200 8.06 5.92 -12.97
C HIS A 200 8.21 5.11 -14.28
N ASN A 201 7.97 3.80 -14.17
CA ASN A 201 8.15 2.86 -15.29
C ASN A 201 9.55 2.89 -15.92
N THR A 202 10.58 3.22 -15.11
CA THR A 202 11.96 3.35 -15.54
C THR A 202 12.78 2.17 -15.02
N TYR A 203 13.36 1.41 -15.92
CA TYR A 203 14.22 0.28 -15.62
C TYR A 203 15.61 0.51 -16.21
N GLY A 204 16.63 0.01 -15.50
CA GLY A 204 18.01 0.21 -15.90
C GLY A 204 18.58 1.58 -15.57
N VAL A 205 19.85 1.55 -15.26
CA VAL A 205 20.59 2.68 -14.69
C VAL A 205 20.73 3.86 -15.64
N GLU A 206 20.95 3.60 -16.93
CA GLU A 206 21.14 4.66 -17.93
C GLU A 206 19.84 5.43 -18.15
N THR A 207 18.75 4.71 -18.39
CA THR A 207 17.42 5.31 -18.55
C THR A 207 17.01 6.10 -17.31
N ALA A 208 17.35 5.59 -16.11
CA ALA A 208 17.08 6.29 -14.87
C ALA A 208 17.90 7.59 -14.73
N ALA A 209 19.18 7.57 -15.06
CA ALA A 209 20.04 8.74 -15.01
C ALA A 209 19.55 9.84 -15.98
N GLN A 210 19.16 9.44 -17.17
CA GLN A 210 18.57 10.34 -18.16
C GLN A 210 17.23 10.93 -17.67
N SER A 211 16.35 10.09 -17.12
CA SER A 211 15.03 10.52 -16.60
C SER A 211 15.17 11.46 -15.39
N TYR A 212 15.98 11.09 -14.41
CA TYR A 212 16.11 11.87 -13.17
C TYR A 212 16.95 13.13 -13.32
N PHE A 213 18.01 13.10 -14.14
CA PHE A 213 19.01 14.17 -14.19
C PHE A 213 19.34 14.65 -15.60
N ASN A 214 18.75 14.08 -16.63
CA ASN A 214 19.03 14.37 -18.05
C ASN A 214 20.54 14.24 -18.37
N LYS A 215 21.15 13.14 -17.86
CA LYS A 215 22.57 12.82 -17.98
C LYS A 215 22.75 11.34 -18.25
N SER A 216 23.89 10.97 -18.87
CA SER A 216 24.35 9.59 -18.86
C SER A 216 24.67 9.12 -17.44
N SER A 217 24.45 7.85 -17.16
CA SER A 217 24.79 7.20 -15.90
C SER A 217 26.28 7.32 -15.55
N LYS A 218 27.15 7.45 -16.56
CA LYS A 218 28.59 7.70 -16.44
C LYS A 218 28.91 9.04 -15.77
N ASP A 219 28.10 10.07 -16.03
CA ASP A 219 28.33 11.46 -15.65
C ASP A 219 27.66 11.86 -14.33
N LEU A 220 27.10 10.90 -13.61
CA LEU A 220 26.46 11.16 -12.32
C LEU A 220 27.47 11.57 -11.26
N THR A 221 27.22 12.71 -10.62
CA THR A 221 27.96 13.17 -9.45
C THR A 221 27.65 12.33 -8.21
N LEU A 222 28.47 12.45 -7.16
CA LEU A 222 28.21 11.77 -5.90
C LEU A 222 26.83 12.11 -5.31
N ALA A 223 26.38 13.36 -5.44
CA ALA A 223 25.09 13.81 -4.95
C ALA A 223 23.92 13.18 -5.74
N GLU A 224 24.01 13.10 -7.06
CA GLU A 224 23.00 12.46 -7.91
C GLU A 224 22.98 10.94 -7.71
N ALA A 225 24.16 10.33 -7.71
CA ALA A 225 24.34 8.90 -7.49
C ALA A 225 23.80 8.43 -6.12
N SER A 226 24.08 9.14 -5.06
CA SER A 226 23.59 8.82 -3.72
C SER A 226 22.07 9.02 -3.60
N MET A 227 21.49 10.00 -4.30
CA MET A 227 20.04 10.14 -4.37
C MET A 227 19.42 8.94 -5.09
N MET A 228 19.90 8.58 -6.28
CA MET A 228 19.40 7.40 -6.98
C MET A 228 19.49 6.14 -6.12
N ALA A 229 20.64 5.86 -5.53
CA ALA A 229 20.79 4.67 -4.69
C ALA A 229 19.77 4.62 -3.54
N GLY A 230 19.40 5.77 -2.96
CA GLY A 230 18.41 5.88 -1.89
C GLY A 230 16.97 5.54 -2.34
N LEU A 231 16.68 5.59 -3.65
CA LEU A 231 15.34 5.31 -4.17
C LEU A 231 15.03 3.82 -4.27
N ILE A 232 16.03 2.95 -4.43
CA ILE A 232 15.86 1.54 -4.81
C ILE A 232 14.89 0.79 -3.90
N LYS A 233 14.89 1.07 -2.60
CA LYS A 233 14.02 0.38 -1.62
C LYS A 233 12.53 0.69 -1.78
N ALA A 234 12.17 1.85 -2.33
CA ALA A 234 10.77 2.27 -2.54
C ALA A 234 10.70 3.38 -3.61
N PRO A 235 11.00 3.06 -4.88
CA PRO A 235 11.32 4.06 -5.90
C PRO A 235 10.15 4.99 -6.25
N GLU A 236 8.90 4.54 -6.13
CA GLU A 236 7.74 5.40 -6.36
C GLU A 236 7.57 6.45 -5.25
N SER A 237 7.57 6.01 -3.99
CA SER A 237 7.29 6.89 -2.86
C SER A 237 8.46 7.80 -2.47
N LEU A 238 9.70 7.39 -2.77
CA LEU A 238 10.92 8.12 -2.46
C LEU A 238 11.43 8.95 -3.65
N SER A 239 10.74 8.91 -4.78
CA SER A 239 11.12 9.71 -5.93
C SER A 239 11.19 11.20 -5.60
N PRO A 240 12.24 11.93 -6.03
CA PRO A 240 12.35 13.37 -5.81
C PRO A 240 11.28 14.18 -6.56
N PHE A 241 10.58 13.59 -7.52
CA PHE A 241 9.42 14.18 -8.19
C PHE A 241 8.15 14.08 -7.34
N VAL A 242 8.09 13.12 -6.41
CA VAL A 242 6.95 12.88 -5.50
C VAL A 242 7.17 13.60 -4.16
N ASP A 243 8.30 13.31 -3.50
CA ASP A 243 8.69 13.96 -2.23
C ASP A 243 10.20 14.23 -2.22
N TYR A 244 10.58 15.42 -2.68
CA TYR A 244 11.99 15.84 -2.71
C TYR A 244 12.66 15.78 -1.34
N GLN A 245 11.93 16.07 -0.26
CA GLN A 245 12.48 16.04 1.09
C GLN A 245 12.70 14.59 1.58
N ALA A 246 11.81 13.68 1.24
CA ALA A 246 12.02 12.26 1.50
C ALA A 246 13.24 11.74 0.73
N ALA A 247 13.34 12.04 -0.56
CA ALA A 247 14.50 11.68 -1.37
C ALA A 247 15.83 12.25 -0.78
N LYS A 248 15.82 13.49 -0.30
CA LYS A 248 16.98 14.11 0.35
C LYS A 248 17.35 13.44 1.68
N ARG A 249 16.38 12.96 2.45
CA ARG A 249 16.66 12.18 3.66
C ARG A 249 17.33 10.86 3.31
N GLU A 250 16.83 10.15 2.31
CA GLU A 250 17.44 8.89 1.86
C GLU A 250 18.83 9.10 1.26
N GLN A 251 19.03 10.15 0.45
CA GLN A 251 20.36 10.56 -0.01
C GLN A 251 21.33 10.71 1.17
N SER A 252 20.90 11.37 2.25
CA SER A 252 21.74 11.58 3.44
C SER A 252 22.11 10.25 4.09
N ILE A 253 21.17 9.28 4.17
CA ILE A 253 21.41 7.95 4.73
C ILE A 253 22.47 7.20 3.88
N VAL A 254 22.36 7.27 2.55
CA VAL A 254 23.36 6.65 1.65
C VAL A 254 24.73 7.25 1.87
N LEU A 255 24.84 8.58 1.88
CA LEU A 255 26.11 9.30 2.09
C LEU A 255 26.73 9.00 3.47
N GLU A 256 25.94 8.93 4.52
CA GLU A 256 26.38 8.54 5.87
C GLU A 256 26.87 7.10 5.90
N ARG A 257 26.22 6.20 5.17
CA ARG A 257 26.67 4.81 5.04
C ARG A 257 28.01 4.72 4.30
N MET A 258 28.16 5.43 3.15
CA MET A 258 29.42 5.51 2.41
C MET A 258 30.56 6.07 3.26
N GLN A 259 30.28 7.09 4.07
CA GLN A 259 31.25 7.67 5.03
C GLN A 259 31.63 6.66 6.12
N THR A 260 30.65 5.94 6.69
CA THR A 260 30.90 4.90 7.71
C THR A 260 31.80 3.78 7.17
N LEU A 261 31.60 3.41 5.90
CA LEU A 261 32.44 2.45 5.18
C LEU A 261 33.81 3.03 4.76
N ARG A 262 34.06 4.31 5.00
CA ARG A 262 35.27 5.05 4.59
C ARG A 262 35.47 5.07 3.06
N TRP A 263 34.41 4.98 2.29
CA TRP A 263 34.46 5.06 0.82
C TRP A 263 34.41 6.51 0.33
N ILE A 264 33.99 7.42 1.16
CA ILE A 264 34.03 8.88 0.99
C ILE A 264 34.48 9.54 2.30
N THR A 265 35.04 10.74 2.19
CA THR A 265 35.38 11.58 3.33
C THR A 265 34.18 12.32 3.91
N PRO A 266 34.22 12.78 5.17
CA PRO A 266 33.18 13.64 5.75
C PRO A 266 32.93 14.91 4.92
N ALA A 267 33.99 15.49 4.35
CA ALA A 267 33.90 16.70 3.52
C ALA A 267 33.13 16.45 2.20
N GLU A 268 33.40 15.32 1.53
CA GLU A 268 32.67 14.90 0.33
C GLU A 268 31.20 14.63 0.64
N ALA A 269 30.89 13.96 1.75
CA ALA A 269 29.52 13.70 2.16
C ALA A 269 28.73 15.00 2.38
N GLU A 270 29.31 15.95 3.12
CA GLU A 270 28.67 17.24 3.38
C GLU A 270 28.54 18.12 2.12
N ALA A 271 29.51 18.08 1.22
CA ALA A 271 29.43 18.76 -0.06
C ALA A 271 28.28 18.19 -0.91
N ALA A 272 28.17 16.86 -1.00
CA ALA A 272 27.12 16.17 -1.75
C ALA A 272 25.71 16.43 -1.16
N LYS A 273 25.56 16.45 0.17
CA LYS A 273 24.29 16.80 0.83
C LYS A 273 23.81 18.20 0.48
N LYS A 274 24.75 19.16 0.38
CA LYS A 274 24.44 20.57 0.08
C LYS A 274 24.30 20.88 -1.40
N GLN A 275 24.78 20.00 -2.28
CA GLN A 275 24.72 20.21 -3.73
C GLN A 275 23.26 20.32 -4.18
N PRO A 276 22.85 21.40 -4.85
CA PRO A 276 21.52 21.49 -5.45
C PRO A 276 21.43 20.53 -6.63
N LEU A 277 20.35 19.72 -6.65
CA LEU A 277 20.11 18.77 -7.72
C LEU A 277 19.17 19.40 -8.75
N ARG A 278 19.57 19.36 -10.00
CA ARG A 278 18.70 19.76 -11.13
C ARG A 278 18.01 18.49 -11.62
N LEU A 279 16.73 18.37 -11.28
CA LEU A 279 15.91 17.26 -11.76
C LEU A 279 15.60 17.44 -13.24
N GLY A 280 15.65 16.35 -13.96
CA GLY A 280 15.18 16.23 -15.33
C GLY A 280 13.66 16.24 -15.42
N LYS A 281 13.14 15.74 -16.52
CA LYS A 281 11.71 15.44 -16.68
C LYS A 281 11.58 13.93 -16.72
N VAL A 282 10.67 13.38 -15.96
CA VAL A 282 10.29 11.97 -16.13
C VAL A 282 9.70 11.84 -17.53
N THR A 283 10.46 11.28 -18.43
CA THR A 283 9.98 10.95 -19.76
C THR A 283 9.37 9.55 -19.68
N SER A 284 8.07 9.49 -19.46
CA SER A 284 7.31 8.30 -19.82
C SER A 284 7.38 8.18 -21.34
N PHE A 285 8.20 7.28 -21.86
CA PHE A 285 8.32 7.07 -23.30
C PHE A 285 7.07 6.45 -23.92
N VAL A 286 6.17 5.94 -23.10
CA VAL A 286 4.85 5.53 -23.52
C VAL A 286 3.87 6.59 -23.04
N SER A 287 3.26 7.30 -23.99
CA SER A 287 2.20 8.26 -23.72
C SER A 287 0.92 7.49 -23.33
N SER A 288 0.87 6.98 -22.10
CA SER A 288 -0.36 6.38 -21.59
C SER A 288 -1.51 7.36 -21.67
N LYS A 289 -2.65 6.90 -22.18
CA LYS A 289 -3.88 7.70 -22.20
C LYS A 289 -4.44 7.98 -20.80
N ALA A 290 -4.05 7.13 -19.81
CA ALA A 290 -4.51 7.21 -18.45
C ALA A 290 -3.38 6.82 -17.44
N PRO A 291 -2.32 7.65 -17.27
CA PRO A 291 -1.11 7.25 -16.57
C PRO A 291 -1.34 6.78 -15.14
N TYR A 292 -2.15 7.47 -14.32
CA TYR A 292 -2.49 7.02 -12.97
C TYR A 292 -3.14 5.63 -12.93
N VAL A 293 -3.89 5.28 -13.98
CA VAL A 293 -4.50 3.95 -14.13
C VAL A 293 -3.43 2.92 -14.46
N THR A 294 -2.66 3.19 -15.53
CA THR A 294 -1.70 2.20 -16.05
C THR A 294 -0.60 1.93 -15.05
N GLU A 295 -0.12 2.93 -14.32
CA GLU A 295 0.85 2.75 -13.23
C GLU A 295 0.30 1.88 -12.10
N ALA A 296 -0.94 2.13 -11.65
CA ALA A 296 -1.58 1.32 -10.61
C ALA A 296 -1.79 -0.13 -11.08
N VAL A 297 -2.22 -0.34 -12.32
CA VAL A 297 -2.37 -1.66 -12.94
C VAL A 297 -1.03 -2.38 -13.06
N VAL A 298 0.02 -1.69 -13.51
CA VAL A 298 1.37 -2.28 -13.62
C VAL A 298 1.89 -2.69 -12.25
N GLN A 299 1.71 -1.86 -11.23
CA GLN A 299 2.10 -2.19 -9.87
C GLN A 299 1.38 -3.45 -9.36
N GLU A 300 0.06 -3.53 -9.53
CA GLU A 300 -0.74 -4.69 -9.13
C GLU A 300 -0.30 -5.97 -9.87
N LEU A 301 -0.05 -5.88 -11.19
CA LEU A 301 0.44 -7.00 -11.99
C LEU A 301 1.83 -7.45 -11.56
N GLN A 302 2.74 -6.51 -11.26
CA GLN A 302 4.09 -6.84 -10.80
C GLN A 302 4.09 -7.52 -9.43
N GLU A 303 3.16 -7.13 -8.53
CA GLU A 303 2.98 -7.79 -7.24
C GLU A 303 2.46 -9.23 -7.40
N GLN A 304 1.62 -9.50 -8.41
CA GLN A 304 1.01 -10.81 -8.65
C GLN A 304 1.88 -11.74 -9.49
N PHE A 305 2.45 -11.25 -10.58
CA PHE A 305 3.12 -12.06 -11.61
C PHE A 305 4.64 -11.84 -11.67
N GLY A 306 5.14 -10.80 -11.02
CA GLY A 306 6.53 -10.38 -11.14
C GLY A 306 6.77 -9.50 -12.36
N GLN A 307 7.83 -8.70 -12.27
CA GLN A 307 8.17 -7.68 -13.27
C GLN A 307 8.39 -8.24 -14.67
N GLU A 308 9.12 -9.34 -14.76
CA GLU A 308 9.50 -9.93 -16.05
C GLU A 308 8.28 -10.43 -16.84
N ALA A 309 7.36 -11.13 -16.18
CA ALA A 309 6.13 -11.59 -16.81
C ALA A 309 5.26 -10.43 -17.31
N VAL A 310 5.23 -9.33 -16.58
CA VAL A 310 4.46 -8.13 -16.95
C VAL A 310 5.04 -7.42 -18.17
N LEU A 311 6.37 -7.32 -18.26
CA LEU A 311 7.02 -6.56 -19.34
C LEU A 311 7.28 -7.38 -20.60
N LYS A 312 7.44 -8.70 -20.46
CA LYS A 312 7.92 -9.61 -21.51
C LYS A 312 6.99 -10.78 -21.81
N GLY A 313 6.00 -11.00 -20.96
CA GLY A 313 5.10 -12.14 -21.02
C GLY A 313 3.96 -12.01 -22.02
N GLY A 314 3.91 -10.95 -22.83
CA GLY A 314 2.85 -10.77 -23.84
C GLY A 314 1.44 -10.67 -23.24
N MET A 315 1.33 -10.20 -22.00
CA MET A 315 0.04 -10.13 -21.29
C MET A 315 -0.93 -9.19 -21.98
N ARG A 316 -2.19 -9.59 -22.05
CA ARG A 316 -3.32 -8.75 -22.45
C ARG A 316 -4.16 -8.47 -21.23
N VAL A 317 -4.08 -7.24 -20.75
CA VAL A 317 -4.72 -6.78 -19.52
C VAL A 317 -5.99 -6.01 -19.87
N GLN A 318 -7.13 -6.59 -19.60
CA GLN A 318 -8.43 -5.92 -19.69
C GLN A 318 -8.67 -5.20 -18.36
N THR A 319 -8.68 -3.87 -18.38
CA THR A 319 -9.02 -3.08 -17.19
C THR A 319 -10.53 -2.90 -17.03
N THR A 320 -10.94 -2.43 -15.88
CA THR A 320 -12.32 -2.06 -15.57
C THR A 320 -12.66 -0.62 -15.99
N ILE A 321 -11.62 0.13 -16.41
CA ILE A 321 -11.69 1.56 -16.73
C ILE A 321 -12.55 1.83 -17.97
N ASP A 322 -13.38 2.85 -17.89
CA ASP A 322 -14.05 3.46 -19.01
C ASP A 322 -13.28 4.73 -19.41
N ILE A 323 -12.65 4.72 -20.59
CA ILE A 323 -11.79 5.84 -21.02
C ILE A 323 -12.57 7.16 -21.17
N LYS A 324 -13.88 7.11 -21.41
CA LYS A 324 -14.73 8.31 -21.50
C LYS A 324 -14.93 8.91 -20.11
N LEU A 325 -15.27 8.08 -19.12
CA LEU A 325 -15.38 8.50 -17.72
C LEU A 325 -14.04 8.93 -17.14
N GLN A 326 -12.96 8.25 -17.51
CA GLN A 326 -11.58 8.59 -17.13
C GLN A 326 -11.16 9.96 -17.68
N SER A 327 -11.42 10.21 -18.97
CA SER A 327 -11.10 11.49 -19.61
C SER A 327 -11.91 12.63 -19.01
N LEU A 328 -13.19 12.37 -18.72
CA LEU A 328 -14.06 13.32 -18.05
C LEU A 328 -13.58 13.63 -16.63
N ALA A 329 -13.13 12.60 -15.87
CA ALA A 329 -12.58 12.76 -14.53
C ALA A 329 -11.32 13.65 -14.55
N LYS A 330 -10.37 13.37 -15.45
CA LYS A 330 -9.17 14.18 -15.68
C LYS A 330 -9.51 15.64 -16.01
N GLN A 331 -10.45 15.85 -16.94
CA GLN A 331 -10.89 17.17 -17.32
C GLN A 331 -11.58 17.91 -16.17
N THR A 332 -12.43 17.23 -15.41
CA THR A 332 -13.14 17.81 -14.26
C THR A 332 -12.15 18.27 -13.18
N VAL A 333 -11.18 17.44 -12.81
CA VAL A 333 -10.14 17.78 -11.83
C VAL A 333 -9.31 18.97 -12.31
N LYS A 334 -8.82 18.94 -13.56
CA LYS A 334 -8.00 20.02 -14.13
C LYS A 334 -8.77 21.34 -14.22
N SER A 335 -10.01 21.31 -14.68
CA SER A 335 -10.86 22.49 -14.79
C SER A 335 -11.26 23.05 -13.41
N ALA A 336 -11.54 22.17 -12.44
CA ALA A 336 -11.87 22.60 -11.08
C ALA A 336 -10.66 23.28 -10.42
N HIS A 337 -9.47 22.73 -10.59
CA HIS A 337 -8.25 23.33 -10.07
C HIS A 337 -8.00 24.71 -10.67
N ALA A 338 -8.03 24.85 -12.00
CA ALA A 338 -7.80 26.12 -12.70
C ALA A 338 -8.83 27.19 -12.34
N ASN A 339 -10.11 26.83 -12.22
CA ASN A 339 -11.20 27.79 -12.03
C ASN A 339 -11.50 28.11 -10.57
N ARG A 340 -11.24 27.18 -9.63
CA ARG A 340 -11.58 27.36 -8.22
C ARG A 340 -10.39 27.74 -7.36
N PHE A 341 -9.18 27.39 -7.78
CA PHE A 341 -7.96 27.54 -6.97
C PHE A 341 -6.88 28.39 -7.65
N GLY A 342 -6.99 28.74 -8.92
CA GLY A 342 -6.18 29.67 -9.74
C GLY A 342 -4.87 30.22 -9.14
N ASN A 343 -4.38 31.36 -9.61
CA ASN A 343 -3.13 31.99 -9.15
C ASN A 343 -3.18 32.51 -7.68
N GLY A 344 -3.29 31.66 -6.73
CA GLY A 344 -3.49 31.88 -5.31
C GLY A 344 -4.15 30.65 -4.70
N ALA A 345 -3.85 29.49 -5.30
CA ALA A 345 -4.45 28.21 -4.97
C ALA A 345 -4.52 27.99 -3.47
N ILE A 346 -5.73 27.69 -2.99
CA ILE A 346 -5.99 27.26 -1.63
C ILE A 346 -5.60 25.78 -1.47
N ALA A 347 -5.70 24.99 -2.57
CA ALA A 347 -5.29 23.61 -2.63
C ALA A 347 -4.43 23.34 -3.86
N ASP A 348 -3.37 22.57 -3.70
CA ASP A 348 -2.46 22.18 -4.78
C ASP A 348 -2.85 20.87 -5.44
N GLN A 349 -3.65 20.02 -4.78
CA GLN A 349 -3.99 18.68 -5.27
C GLN A 349 -5.46 18.30 -5.09
N MET A 350 -5.87 17.35 -5.94
CA MET A 350 -7.18 16.71 -5.91
C MET A 350 -7.05 15.25 -6.32
N ALA A 351 -7.92 14.39 -5.80
CA ALA A 351 -8.11 13.04 -6.27
C ALA A 351 -9.59 12.75 -6.53
N LEU A 352 -9.85 11.92 -7.54
CA LEU A 352 -11.18 11.44 -7.91
C LEU A 352 -11.12 9.93 -8.16
N VAL A 353 -12.06 9.20 -7.55
CA VAL A 353 -12.28 7.77 -7.81
C VAL A 353 -13.76 7.56 -8.13
N ALA A 354 -14.06 6.88 -9.23
CA ALA A 354 -15.41 6.52 -9.64
C ALA A 354 -15.54 5.00 -9.76
N ILE A 355 -16.54 4.41 -9.10
CA ILE A 355 -16.76 2.96 -8.99
C ILE A 355 -18.20 2.62 -9.38
N ASP A 356 -18.40 1.57 -10.19
CA ASP A 356 -19.72 0.98 -10.43
C ASP A 356 -20.15 0.17 -9.19
N PRO A 357 -21.22 0.55 -8.49
CA PRO A 357 -21.64 -0.12 -7.26
C PRO A 357 -22.01 -1.59 -7.43
N ARG A 358 -22.44 -2.01 -8.62
CA ARG A 358 -22.91 -3.39 -8.87
C ARG A 358 -21.77 -4.39 -8.96
N THR A 359 -20.61 -3.93 -9.46
CA THR A 359 -19.45 -4.77 -9.73
C THR A 359 -18.25 -4.41 -8.84
N HIS A 360 -18.26 -3.22 -8.25
CA HIS A 360 -17.10 -2.55 -7.62
C HIS A 360 -15.93 -2.34 -8.60
N PHE A 361 -16.20 -2.39 -9.90
CA PHE A 361 -15.22 -2.04 -10.92
C PHE A 361 -14.91 -0.54 -10.88
N VAL A 362 -13.62 -0.22 -10.81
CA VAL A 362 -13.14 1.16 -10.87
C VAL A 362 -13.29 1.66 -12.32
N LYS A 363 -14.14 2.66 -12.53
CA LYS A 363 -14.43 3.23 -13.85
C LYS A 363 -13.52 4.38 -14.21
N ALA A 364 -13.06 5.13 -13.22
CA ALA A 364 -12.09 6.22 -13.40
C ALA A 364 -11.30 6.46 -12.12
N ILE A 365 -10.02 6.84 -12.28
CA ILE A 365 -9.13 7.20 -11.19
C ILE A 365 -8.22 8.35 -11.61
N VAL A 366 -8.21 9.41 -10.81
CA VAL A 366 -7.30 10.56 -10.96
C VAL A 366 -6.61 10.80 -9.63
N GLY A 367 -5.29 10.64 -9.61
CA GLY A 367 -4.46 10.73 -8.40
C GLY A 367 -3.89 12.12 -8.13
N GLY A 368 -4.09 13.08 -9.03
CA GLY A 368 -3.58 14.45 -8.90
C GLY A 368 -4.08 15.35 -10.02
N VAL A 369 -3.80 16.65 -9.92
CA VAL A 369 -4.24 17.66 -10.89
C VAL A 369 -3.56 17.45 -12.24
N ASP A 370 -2.27 17.12 -12.22
CA ASP A 370 -1.46 16.92 -13.41
C ASP A 370 -0.41 15.85 -13.15
N HIS A 371 -0.47 14.78 -13.94
CA HIS A 371 0.43 13.65 -13.80
C HIS A 371 1.88 13.98 -14.17
N GLU A 372 2.11 14.87 -15.15
CA GLU A 372 3.46 15.25 -15.55
C GLU A 372 4.20 16.01 -14.43
N SER A 373 3.46 16.75 -13.60
CA SER A 373 4.03 17.49 -12.46
C SER A 373 4.08 16.69 -11.18
N SER A 374 3.20 15.70 -11.00
CA SER A 374 3.14 14.84 -9.81
C SER A 374 2.55 13.48 -10.15
N GLN A 375 3.39 12.45 -10.13
CA GLN A 375 3.02 11.06 -10.44
C GLN A 375 2.48 10.32 -9.21
N PHE A 376 2.60 10.91 -8.01
CA PHE A 376 2.04 10.33 -6.79
C PHE A 376 0.54 10.17 -6.90
N ASN A 377 0.07 8.91 -6.91
CA ASN A 377 -1.34 8.57 -7.05
C ASN A 377 -2.07 8.68 -5.70
N ARG A 378 -2.56 9.87 -5.38
CA ARG A 378 -3.24 10.15 -4.11
C ARG A 378 -4.53 9.35 -3.94
N ALA A 379 -5.08 8.86 -5.03
CA ALA A 379 -6.30 8.08 -5.00
C ALA A 379 -6.13 6.72 -4.29
N VAL A 380 -4.95 6.11 -4.36
CA VAL A 380 -4.64 4.80 -3.78
C VAL A 380 -3.53 4.84 -2.72
N GLN A 381 -2.59 5.81 -2.81
CA GLN A 381 -1.41 5.84 -1.97
C GLN A 381 -1.52 6.81 -0.79
N SER A 382 -2.39 7.84 -0.88
CA SER A 382 -2.48 8.88 0.14
C SER A 382 -3.59 8.61 1.14
N ARG A 383 -3.22 8.37 2.40
CA ARG A 383 -4.17 8.24 3.52
C ARG A 383 -4.44 9.60 4.11
N ARG A 384 -5.65 10.14 3.87
CA ARG A 384 -6.09 11.45 4.33
C ARG A 384 -7.30 11.32 5.25
N GLN A 385 -7.37 12.18 6.27
CA GLN A 385 -8.49 12.14 7.20
C GLN A 385 -9.81 12.48 6.48
N PRO A 386 -10.80 11.57 6.45
CA PRO A 386 -12.08 11.81 5.77
C PRO A 386 -12.98 12.79 6.54
N GLY A 387 -12.64 13.08 7.80
CA GLY A 387 -13.46 13.91 8.65
C GLY A 387 -14.90 13.40 8.68
N SER A 388 -15.87 14.29 8.56
CA SER A 388 -17.31 13.94 8.62
C SER A 388 -17.78 12.97 7.53
N ALA A 389 -16.99 12.66 6.49
CA ALA A 389 -17.33 11.61 5.52
C ALA A 389 -17.23 10.20 6.12
N PHE A 390 -16.61 10.06 7.29
CA PHE A 390 -16.61 8.81 8.07
C PHE A 390 -17.94 8.51 8.78
N LYS A 391 -18.74 9.53 9.10
CA LYS A 391 -19.97 9.38 9.90
C LYS A 391 -20.96 8.33 9.39
N PRO A 392 -21.17 8.12 8.07
CA PRO A 392 -22.08 7.09 7.59
C PRO A 392 -21.80 5.70 8.14
N PHE A 393 -20.54 5.32 8.40
CA PHE A 393 -20.20 4.03 9.01
C PHE A 393 -20.75 3.90 10.43
N VAL A 394 -20.67 4.98 11.21
CA VAL A 394 -21.22 5.07 12.58
C VAL A 394 -22.75 4.96 12.57
N TYR A 395 -23.40 5.67 11.64
CA TYR A 395 -24.86 5.70 11.55
C TYR A 395 -25.39 4.37 11.01
N TYR A 396 -24.68 3.74 10.05
CA TYR A 396 -24.99 2.39 9.63
C TYR A 396 -24.92 1.41 10.81
N ALA A 397 -23.82 1.41 11.57
CA ALA A 397 -23.67 0.56 12.75
C ALA A 397 -24.80 0.77 13.78
N ALA A 398 -25.27 2.02 13.94
CA ALA A 398 -26.40 2.32 14.79
C ALA A 398 -27.71 1.71 14.25
N PHE A 399 -28.01 1.85 12.97
CA PHE A 399 -29.20 1.27 12.34
C PHE A 399 -29.16 -0.25 12.32
N ALA A 400 -28.04 -0.86 11.94
CA ALA A 400 -27.84 -2.30 11.92
C ALA A 400 -27.88 -2.94 13.32
N SER A 401 -27.77 -2.17 14.39
CA SER A 401 -27.96 -2.67 15.76
C SER A 401 -29.44 -2.98 16.10
N GLY A 402 -30.39 -2.58 15.26
CA GLY A 402 -31.83 -2.66 15.53
C GLY A 402 -32.37 -1.67 16.55
N ARG A 403 -31.47 -1.03 17.35
CA ARG A 403 -31.85 -0.09 18.45
C ARG A 403 -32.24 1.30 17.98
N TYR A 404 -31.74 1.70 16.80
CA TYR A 404 -31.95 3.05 16.28
C TYR A 404 -32.59 3.04 14.89
N THR A 405 -33.37 4.09 14.64
CA THR A 405 -33.94 4.38 13.29
C THR A 405 -33.55 5.80 12.91
N PRO A 406 -33.73 6.21 11.66
CA PRO A 406 -33.55 7.62 11.25
C PRO A 406 -34.30 8.63 12.10
N ASP A 407 -35.44 8.24 12.68
CA ASP A 407 -36.31 9.12 13.46
C ASP A 407 -36.10 9.03 14.99
N SER A 408 -35.23 8.11 15.46
CA SER A 408 -34.78 8.06 16.85
C SER A 408 -34.16 9.38 17.25
N ILE A 409 -34.41 9.80 18.51
CA ILE A 409 -33.91 11.07 19.01
C ILE A 409 -32.50 10.90 19.58
N VAL A 410 -31.60 11.83 19.23
CA VAL A 410 -30.24 11.94 19.76
C VAL A 410 -30.00 13.37 20.28
N GLY A 411 -29.25 13.49 21.36
CA GLY A 411 -28.93 14.80 21.96
C GLY A 411 -27.67 15.42 21.33
N ASP A 412 -27.82 16.61 20.75
CA ASP A 412 -26.72 17.49 20.38
C ASP A 412 -26.43 18.49 21.52
N THR A 413 -25.93 17.96 22.61
CA THR A 413 -25.61 18.68 23.86
C THR A 413 -24.19 18.36 24.29
N PRO A 414 -23.48 19.26 24.99
CA PRO A 414 -22.13 19.01 25.46
C PRO A 414 -21.98 17.64 26.12
N VAL A 415 -20.84 16.98 25.83
CA VAL A 415 -20.50 15.70 26.43
C VAL A 415 -18.98 15.61 26.57
N THR A 416 -18.55 14.94 27.61
CA THR A 416 -17.14 14.69 27.91
C THR A 416 -16.94 13.20 28.18
N TYR A 417 -15.91 12.62 27.61
CA TYR A 417 -15.53 11.22 27.78
C TYR A 417 -14.14 11.11 28.38
N PRO A 418 -13.86 10.12 29.23
CA PRO A 418 -12.48 9.80 29.61
C PRO A 418 -11.68 9.39 28.36
N ASP A 419 -10.42 9.88 28.26
CA ASP A 419 -9.51 9.59 27.14
C ASP A 419 -8.07 9.48 27.65
N GLY A 420 -7.62 8.26 27.87
CA GLY A 420 -6.35 7.98 28.53
C GLY A 420 -6.31 8.57 29.95
N SER A 421 -5.31 9.42 30.21
CA SER A 421 -5.18 10.17 31.48
C SER A 421 -5.96 11.48 31.50
N GLY A 422 -6.68 11.83 30.43
CA GLY A 422 -7.41 13.08 30.26
C GLY A 422 -8.87 12.89 29.90
N TYR A 423 -9.42 13.93 29.30
CA TYR A 423 -10.82 13.97 28.88
C TYR A 423 -10.91 14.50 27.43
N TYR A 424 -11.76 13.88 26.65
CA TYR A 424 -12.13 14.35 25.31
C TYR A 424 -13.52 14.96 25.32
N SER A 425 -13.61 16.22 24.90
CA SER A 425 -14.87 16.98 24.77
C SER A 425 -15.07 17.41 23.33
N PRO A 426 -15.77 16.61 22.49
CA PRO A 426 -16.01 16.94 21.09
C PRO A 426 -16.82 18.23 20.96
N LYS A 427 -16.50 19.03 19.94
CA LYS A 427 -17.21 20.25 19.58
C LYS A 427 -17.87 20.12 18.22
N ASN A 428 -19.01 20.77 18.04
CA ASN A 428 -19.61 20.94 16.73
C ASN A 428 -18.87 22.02 15.93
N TYR A 429 -18.91 21.91 14.60
CA TYR A 429 -18.47 23.00 13.74
C TYR A 429 -19.25 24.27 14.07
N GLY A 430 -18.53 25.39 14.30
CA GLY A 430 -19.17 26.66 14.76
C GLY A 430 -19.53 26.74 16.25
N GLY A 431 -19.23 25.68 17.04
CA GLY A 431 -19.36 25.70 18.51
C GLY A 431 -20.79 25.65 19.08
N SER A 432 -21.82 25.68 18.26
CA SER A 432 -23.24 25.69 18.73
C SER A 432 -23.78 24.28 18.98
N PHE A 433 -24.79 24.18 19.83
CA PHE A 433 -25.55 22.96 20.11
C PHE A 433 -27.03 23.20 19.76
N MET A 434 -27.72 22.16 19.30
CA MET A 434 -29.09 22.24 18.81
C MET A 434 -30.09 21.48 19.72
N GLY A 435 -29.63 20.90 20.81
CA GLY A 435 -30.48 20.11 21.72
C GLY A 435 -30.84 18.74 21.11
N SER A 436 -32.02 18.24 21.46
CA SER A 436 -32.54 16.97 21.00
C SER A 436 -33.07 17.07 19.56
N MET A 437 -32.67 16.12 18.70
CA MET A 437 -33.11 16.08 17.30
C MET A 437 -33.20 14.65 16.78
N PRO A 438 -33.94 14.40 15.68
CA PRO A 438 -33.91 13.12 15.00
C PRO A 438 -32.51 12.80 14.43
N ILE A 439 -32.11 11.52 14.48
CA ILE A 439 -30.81 11.03 13.96
C ILE A 439 -30.61 11.47 12.52
N ARG A 440 -31.64 11.38 11.65
CA ARG A 440 -31.57 11.87 10.27
C ARG A 440 -31.10 13.32 10.19
N ARG A 441 -31.66 14.17 11.02
CA ARG A 441 -31.32 15.61 11.02
C ARG A 441 -29.89 15.86 11.49
N ALA A 442 -29.43 15.08 12.46
CA ALA A 442 -28.06 15.15 12.97
C ALA A 442 -27.03 14.81 11.87
N LEU A 443 -27.30 13.78 11.03
CA LEU A 443 -26.42 13.41 9.91
C LEU A 443 -26.51 14.41 8.74
N GLU A 444 -27.72 14.88 8.39
CA GLU A 444 -27.94 15.89 7.36
C GLU A 444 -27.15 17.18 7.63
N LEU A 445 -27.14 17.63 8.87
CA LEU A 445 -26.41 18.81 9.35
C LEU A 445 -24.97 18.48 9.78
N SER A 446 -24.56 17.22 9.66
CA SER A 446 -23.22 16.77 9.99
C SER A 446 -22.76 17.09 11.43
N ARG A 447 -23.68 17.01 12.41
CA ARG A 447 -23.37 17.32 13.83
C ARG A 447 -22.35 16.33 14.38
N ASN A 448 -21.34 16.83 15.11
CA ASN A 448 -20.26 16.00 15.66
C ASN A 448 -20.71 15.25 16.92
N ILE A 449 -21.37 15.93 17.85
CA ILE A 449 -21.78 15.36 19.14
C ILE A 449 -22.66 14.11 18.95
N PRO A 450 -23.73 14.16 18.13
CA PRO A 450 -24.53 12.97 17.82
C PRO A 450 -23.74 11.81 17.28
N ALA A 451 -22.76 12.06 16.37
CA ALA A 451 -21.93 11.00 15.80
C ALA A 451 -21.07 10.32 16.87
N VAL A 452 -20.43 11.10 17.77
CA VAL A 452 -19.63 10.54 18.86
C VAL A 452 -20.52 9.76 19.85
N LYS A 453 -21.68 10.30 20.23
CA LYS A 453 -22.65 9.61 21.12
C LYS A 453 -23.11 8.28 20.51
N LEU A 454 -23.45 8.25 19.23
CA LEU A 454 -23.86 7.02 18.55
C LEU A 454 -22.69 6.03 18.47
N GLY A 455 -21.48 6.48 18.11
CA GLY A 455 -20.28 5.64 18.06
C GLY A 455 -19.99 4.97 19.40
N GLN A 456 -20.09 5.74 20.51
CA GLN A 456 -19.94 5.19 21.85
C GLN A 456 -21.09 4.22 22.21
N ALA A 457 -22.32 4.54 21.86
CA ALA A 457 -23.48 3.71 22.16
C ALA A 457 -23.50 2.36 21.43
N VAL A 458 -22.94 2.28 20.22
CA VAL A 458 -22.82 1.03 19.46
C VAL A 458 -21.50 0.31 19.69
N GLY A 459 -20.48 1.02 20.20
CA GLY A 459 -19.12 0.55 20.39
C GLY A 459 -18.21 0.90 19.21
N ILE A 460 -17.08 1.55 19.48
CA ILE A 460 -16.11 1.99 18.46
C ILE A 460 -15.56 0.79 17.68
N SER A 461 -15.26 -0.33 18.35
CA SER A 461 -14.79 -1.55 17.70
C SER A 461 -15.80 -2.05 16.66
N ARG A 462 -17.11 -2.00 16.95
CA ARG A 462 -18.14 -2.39 15.97
C ARG A 462 -18.17 -1.47 14.74
N VAL A 463 -17.87 -0.18 14.92
CA VAL A 463 -17.73 0.75 13.79
C VAL A 463 -16.51 0.37 12.94
N ILE A 464 -15.39 0.00 13.58
CA ILE A 464 -14.19 -0.51 12.88
C ILE A 464 -14.54 -1.81 12.13
N ASP A 465 -15.25 -2.76 12.76
CA ASP A 465 -15.67 -4.00 12.09
C ASP A 465 -16.50 -3.72 10.82
N VAL A 466 -17.42 -2.76 10.90
CA VAL A 466 -18.19 -2.31 9.71
C VAL A 466 -17.27 -1.79 8.62
N THR A 467 -16.27 -0.98 8.93
CA THR A 467 -15.34 -0.46 7.93
C THR A 467 -14.49 -1.58 7.32
N ARG A 468 -14.04 -2.56 8.13
CA ARG A 468 -13.32 -3.75 7.63
C ARG A 468 -14.16 -4.59 6.68
N THR A 469 -15.43 -4.79 7.04
CA THR A 469 -16.41 -5.50 6.18
C THR A 469 -16.63 -4.79 4.82
N LEU A 470 -16.35 -3.51 4.74
CA LEU A 470 -16.44 -2.68 3.53
C LEU A 470 -15.12 -2.56 2.76
N GLY A 471 -14.11 -3.39 3.07
CA GLY A 471 -12.82 -3.41 2.40
C GLY A 471 -11.88 -2.26 2.78
N ILE A 472 -12.12 -1.54 3.88
CA ILE A 472 -11.20 -0.50 4.34
C ILE A 472 -10.07 -1.15 5.16
N GLU A 473 -8.86 -1.15 4.61
CA GLU A 473 -7.68 -1.77 5.23
C GLU A 473 -6.80 -0.79 6.01
N SER A 474 -6.96 0.51 5.77
CA SER A 474 -6.19 1.57 6.44
C SER A 474 -6.24 1.40 7.97
N PRO A 475 -5.11 1.58 8.70
CA PRO A 475 -5.07 1.43 10.16
C PRO A 475 -6.04 2.36 10.86
N MET A 476 -6.75 1.83 11.86
CA MET A 476 -7.69 2.59 12.70
C MET A 476 -7.52 2.18 14.16
N ASP A 477 -7.29 3.18 15.01
CA ASP A 477 -7.28 3.00 16.45
C ASP A 477 -8.70 3.18 17.03
N PRO A 478 -9.10 2.40 18.03
CA PRO A 478 -10.43 2.50 18.65
C PRO A 478 -10.55 3.70 19.60
N VAL A 479 -10.26 4.91 19.08
CA VAL A 479 -10.29 6.16 19.84
C VAL A 479 -11.65 6.84 19.76
N ILE A 480 -11.98 7.66 20.77
CA ILE A 480 -13.28 8.34 20.88
C ILE A 480 -13.54 9.29 19.70
N SER A 481 -12.49 9.83 19.10
CA SER A 481 -12.58 10.73 17.94
C SER A 481 -12.81 10.01 16.60
N LEU A 482 -12.69 8.68 16.54
CA LEU A 482 -12.85 7.92 15.29
C LEU A 482 -14.18 8.19 14.58
N PRO A 483 -15.35 8.34 15.28
CA PRO A 483 -16.62 8.73 14.65
C PRO A 483 -16.60 10.04 13.86
N LEU A 484 -15.58 10.86 14.06
CA LEU A 484 -15.38 12.12 13.35
C LEU A 484 -14.39 12.00 12.19
N GLY A 485 -13.88 10.78 11.91
CA GLY A 485 -12.96 10.50 10.82
C GLY A 485 -11.51 10.93 11.10
N SER A 486 -11.02 10.63 12.31
CA SER A 486 -9.63 10.92 12.71
C SER A 486 -8.59 9.97 12.10
N ALA A 487 -8.99 8.79 11.60
CA ALA A 487 -8.11 7.89 10.86
C ALA A 487 -7.93 8.35 9.41
N GLY A 488 -6.73 8.17 8.84
CA GLY A 488 -6.45 8.46 7.43
C GLY A 488 -6.92 7.31 6.53
N LEU A 489 -7.71 7.63 5.49
CA LEU A 489 -8.23 6.69 4.50
C LEU A 489 -7.87 7.16 3.09
N THR A 490 -7.81 6.23 2.14
CA THR A 490 -7.61 6.56 0.73
C THR A 490 -8.93 6.91 0.04
N PRO A 491 -8.91 7.73 -1.03
CA PRO A 491 -10.09 7.94 -1.87
C PRO A 491 -10.67 6.65 -2.46
N MET A 492 -9.84 5.66 -2.77
CA MET A 492 -10.27 4.35 -3.26
C MET A 492 -11.10 3.60 -2.22
N GLU A 493 -10.59 3.50 -0.97
CA GLU A 493 -11.32 2.86 0.13
C GLU A 493 -12.67 3.55 0.39
N MET A 494 -12.68 4.89 0.37
CA MET A 494 -13.91 5.65 0.58
C MET A 494 -14.93 5.45 -0.55
N ALA A 495 -14.48 5.41 -1.82
CA ALA A 495 -15.35 5.17 -2.95
C ALA A 495 -15.94 3.75 -2.93
N GLY A 496 -15.11 2.73 -2.64
CA GLY A 496 -15.52 1.32 -2.53
C GLY A 496 -16.55 1.09 -1.42
N ALA A 497 -16.30 1.64 -0.24
CA ALA A 497 -17.23 1.55 0.89
C ALA A 497 -18.60 2.20 0.57
N TYR A 498 -18.59 3.36 -0.10
CA TYR A 498 -19.84 4.02 -0.49
C TYR A 498 -20.53 3.34 -1.69
N ALA A 499 -19.78 2.66 -2.56
CA ALA A 499 -20.36 1.81 -3.60
C ALA A 499 -21.18 0.67 -3.00
N THR A 500 -20.73 0.10 -1.87
CA THR A 500 -21.51 -0.91 -1.12
C THR A 500 -22.82 -0.33 -0.58
N PHE A 501 -22.83 0.91 -0.08
CA PHE A 501 -24.09 1.57 0.31
C PHE A 501 -25.00 1.80 -0.90
N ALA A 502 -24.44 2.22 -2.04
CA ALA A 502 -25.20 2.41 -3.27
C ALA A 502 -25.83 1.11 -3.78
N ASN A 503 -25.17 -0.02 -3.59
CA ASN A 503 -25.63 -1.38 -3.95
C ASN A 503 -26.39 -2.09 -2.81
N ASN A 504 -26.92 -1.31 -1.89
CA ASN A 504 -27.77 -1.79 -0.80
C ASN A 504 -27.16 -2.93 0.03
N GLY A 505 -25.86 -2.85 0.28
CA GLY A 505 -25.14 -3.79 1.14
C GLY A 505 -24.39 -4.91 0.43
N TRP A 506 -24.52 -5.01 -0.90
CA TRP A 506 -23.71 -5.94 -1.68
C TRP A 506 -22.34 -5.37 -1.97
N HIS A 507 -21.30 -6.13 -1.65
CA HIS A 507 -19.89 -5.74 -1.73
C HIS A 507 -19.09 -6.72 -2.59
N SER A 508 -18.12 -6.17 -3.30
CA SER A 508 -16.94 -6.84 -3.86
C SER A 508 -15.75 -5.94 -3.65
N ASP A 509 -14.54 -6.47 -3.68
CA ASP A 509 -13.34 -5.65 -3.60
C ASP A 509 -13.19 -4.78 -4.85
N PRO A 510 -12.93 -3.47 -4.71
CA PRO A 510 -12.66 -2.60 -5.85
C PRO A 510 -11.44 -3.09 -6.62
N THR A 511 -11.58 -3.24 -7.93
CA THR A 511 -10.47 -3.66 -8.80
C THR A 511 -10.33 -2.77 -10.03
N LEU A 512 -9.08 -2.58 -10.48
CA LEU A 512 -8.71 -1.92 -11.74
C LEU A 512 -8.59 -2.93 -12.89
N ILE A 513 -8.37 -4.22 -12.58
CA ILE A 513 -8.13 -5.27 -13.56
C ILE A 513 -9.38 -6.17 -13.61
N ALA A 514 -9.97 -6.30 -14.79
CA ALA A 514 -11.08 -7.25 -15.01
C ALA A 514 -10.54 -8.64 -15.30
N GLN A 515 -9.58 -8.74 -16.22
CA GLN A 515 -9.01 -10.01 -16.65
C GLN A 515 -7.59 -9.82 -17.20
N VAL A 516 -6.76 -10.84 -17.04
CA VAL A 516 -5.44 -10.92 -17.67
C VAL A 516 -5.37 -12.24 -18.43
N THR A 517 -4.94 -12.18 -19.69
CA THR A 517 -4.61 -13.36 -20.48
C THR A 517 -3.16 -13.32 -20.94
N ASP A 518 -2.58 -14.47 -21.25
CA ASP A 518 -1.30 -14.54 -21.96
C ASP A 518 -1.48 -14.29 -23.48
N SER A 519 -0.38 -14.38 -24.25
CA SER A 519 -0.39 -14.20 -25.70
C SER A 519 -1.21 -15.27 -26.43
N ASP A 520 -1.34 -16.46 -25.84
CA ASP A 520 -2.11 -17.59 -26.39
C ASP A 520 -3.61 -17.49 -26.05
N GLY A 521 -4.00 -16.53 -25.21
CA GLY A 521 -5.37 -16.31 -24.77
C GLY A 521 -5.78 -17.12 -23.54
N ASN A 522 -4.84 -17.80 -22.87
CA ASN A 522 -5.14 -18.47 -21.60
C ASN A 522 -5.35 -17.43 -20.50
N VAL A 523 -6.36 -17.65 -19.66
CA VAL A 523 -6.69 -16.74 -18.56
C VAL A 523 -5.70 -16.95 -17.41
N LEU A 524 -4.96 -15.89 -17.08
CA LEU A 524 -4.02 -15.85 -15.96
C LEU A 524 -4.65 -15.28 -14.69
N LEU A 525 -5.58 -14.33 -14.84
CA LEU A 525 -6.33 -13.70 -13.75
C LEU A 525 -7.76 -13.41 -14.23
N ASP A 526 -8.74 -13.71 -13.41
CA ASP A 526 -10.15 -13.38 -13.64
C ASP A 526 -10.76 -12.78 -12.36
N ASN A 527 -10.97 -11.47 -12.38
CA ASN A 527 -11.62 -10.71 -11.33
C ASN A 527 -13.11 -10.48 -11.60
N THR A 528 -13.79 -11.45 -12.27
CA THR A 528 -15.25 -11.41 -12.40
C THR A 528 -15.90 -11.20 -11.03
N PRO A 529 -16.71 -10.14 -10.85
CA PRO A 529 -17.26 -9.78 -9.55
C PRO A 529 -18.09 -10.92 -8.94
N LYS A 530 -17.84 -11.20 -7.66
CA LYS A 530 -18.62 -12.17 -6.86
C LYS A 530 -19.23 -11.44 -5.66
N PRO A 531 -20.20 -10.53 -5.88
CA PRO A 531 -20.72 -9.69 -4.82
C PRO A 531 -21.35 -10.53 -3.72
N GLN A 532 -21.04 -10.15 -2.47
CA GLN A 532 -21.58 -10.77 -1.27
C GLN A 532 -22.45 -9.74 -0.52
N LEU A 533 -23.55 -10.19 0.05
CA LEU A 533 -24.36 -9.35 0.93
C LEU A 533 -23.68 -9.26 2.29
N VAL A 534 -22.97 -8.17 2.54
CA VAL A 534 -22.17 -7.98 3.76
C VAL A 534 -22.82 -7.01 4.75
N LEU A 535 -23.74 -6.18 4.30
CA LEU A 535 -24.48 -5.24 5.13
C LEU A 535 -25.96 -5.58 5.19
N ASP A 536 -26.60 -5.26 6.31
CA ASP A 536 -28.06 -5.37 6.44
C ASP A 536 -28.77 -4.43 5.45
N PRO A 537 -29.65 -4.95 4.57
CA PRO A 537 -30.29 -4.16 3.52
C PRO A 537 -31.21 -3.05 4.05
N TRP A 538 -31.92 -3.29 5.18
CA TRP A 538 -32.78 -2.28 5.77
C TRP A 538 -31.96 -1.11 6.30
N ALA A 539 -30.89 -1.41 7.07
CA ALA A 539 -30.02 -0.39 7.64
C ALA A 539 -29.31 0.42 6.56
N THR A 540 -28.90 -0.23 5.45
CA THR A 540 -28.27 0.41 4.30
C THR A 540 -29.24 1.33 3.57
N ALA A 541 -30.48 0.87 3.32
CA ALA A 541 -31.52 1.68 2.69
C ALA A 541 -31.92 2.87 3.60
N ALA A 542 -32.01 2.66 4.92
CA ALA A 542 -32.28 3.71 5.90
C ALA A 542 -31.16 4.76 5.94
N LEU A 543 -29.89 4.32 5.87
CA LEU A 543 -28.73 5.22 5.77
C LEU A 543 -28.80 6.03 4.46
N THR A 544 -29.05 5.37 3.33
CA THR A 544 -29.14 6.03 2.01
C THR A 544 -30.25 7.07 1.98
N ASP A 545 -31.43 6.78 2.57
CA ASP A 545 -32.52 7.75 2.69
C ASP A 545 -32.09 9.02 3.47
N VAL A 546 -31.34 8.84 4.56
CA VAL A 546 -30.79 9.97 5.33
C VAL A 546 -29.72 10.72 4.53
N LEU A 547 -28.82 10.01 3.82
CA LEU A 547 -27.75 10.61 3.01
C LEU A 547 -28.30 11.39 1.81
N ARG A 548 -29.46 11.05 1.27
CA ARG A 548 -30.19 11.89 0.29
C ARG A 548 -30.52 13.24 0.89
N GLY A 549 -30.98 13.27 2.14
CA GLY A 549 -31.27 14.51 2.86
C GLY A 549 -30.06 15.45 2.99
N VAL A 550 -28.83 14.92 3.00
CA VAL A 550 -27.60 15.74 3.00
C VAL A 550 -27.51 16.63 1.73
N LEU A 551 -27.91 16.11 0.57
CA LEU A 551 -27.93 16.85 -0.69
C LEU A 551 -29.19 17.72 -0.81
N GLU A 552 -30.33 17.26 -0.31
CA GLU A 552 -31.60 17.96 -0.47
C GLU A 552 -31.72 19.19 0.43
N ARG A 553 -31.29 19.09 1.69
CA ARG A 553 -31.48 20.13 2.74
C ARG A 553 -30.36 20.17 3.80
N GLY A 554 -29.26 19.49 3.52
CA GLY A 554 -28.11 19.40 4.44
C GLY A 554 -26.89 20.17 3.96
N THR A 555 -25.70 19.63 4.28
CA THR A 555 -24.41 20.27 4.04
C THR A 555 -23.93 20.22 2.57
N ALA A 556 -24.58 19.45 1.69
CA ALA A 556 -24.15 19.23 0.31
C ALA A 556 -25.18 19.65 -0.74
N THR A 557 -25.93 20.73 -0.50
CA THR A 557 -26.91 21.23 -1.50
C THR A 557 -26.27 21.60 -2.84
N ASN A 558 -24.98 21.90 -2.87
CA ASN A 558 -24.20 22.17 -4.09
C ASN A 558 -23.91 20.90 -4.91
N ALA A 559 -24.17 19.70 -4.36
CA ALA A 559 -24.02 18.43 -5.07
C ALA A 559 -25.30 17.96 -5.77
N ARG A 560 -26.38 18.72 -5.81
CA ARG A 560 -27.64 18.35 -6.49
C ARG A 560 -27.42 18.21 -7.99
N ILE A 561 -27.87 17.09 -8.56
CA ILE A 561 -27.70 16.71 -9.97
C ILE A 561 -29.02 16.48 -10.72
N GLY A 562 -30.15 16.87 -10.12
CA GLY A 562 -31.46 16.71 -10.75
C GLY A 562 -32.00 15.27 -10.79
N ARG A 563 -31.35 14.31 -10.09
CA ARG A 563 -31.79 12.92 -9.93
C ARG A 563 -31.51 12.43 -8.50
N PRO A 564 -32.12 11.30 -8.07
CA PRO A 564 -31.84 10.74 -6.74
C PRO A 564 -30.34 10.49 -6.55
N ALA A 565 -29.77 11.13 -5.53
CA ALA A 565 -28.38 10.98 -5.17
C ALA A 565 -28.24 11.06 -3.64
N ALA A 566 -27.25 10.37 -3.11
CA ALA A 566 -26.92 10.34 -1.69
C ALA A 566 -25.42 10.61 -1.51
N GLY A 567 -25.02 11.13 -0.33
CA GLY A 567 -23.60 11.37 -0.11
C GLY A 567 -23.32 12.15 1.17
N LYS A 568 -22.03 12.34 1.44
CA LYS A 568 -21.59 13.00 2.65
C LYS A 568 -20.38 13.91 2.43
N THR A 569 -20.42 15.11 2.99
CA THR A 569 -19.29 16.04 3.06
C THR A 569 -18.32 15.62 4.16
N GLY A 570 -17.02 15.77 3.89
CA GLY A 570 -15.93 15.69 4.86
C GLY A 570 -15.18 17.01 4.94
N THR A 571 -14.76 17.38 6.14
CA THR A 571 -13.90 18.54 6.41
C THR A 571 -13.15 18.24 7.69
N THR A 572 -11.83 18.37 7.69
CA THR A 572 -11.01 18.28 8.89
C THR A 572 -11.01 19.60 9.67
N ASP A 573 -10.75 19.54 10.96
CA ASP A 573 -10.83 20.72 11.87
C ASP A 573 -9.95 21.89 11.40
N SER A 574 -8.77 21.60 10.86
CA SER A 574 -7.85 22.62 10.34
C SER A 574 -8.07 22.94 8.86
N GLN A 575 -9.13 22.41 8.24
CA GLN A 575 -9.41 22.58 6.79
C GLN A 575 -8.24 22.15 5.88
N LYS A 576 -7.54 21.09 6.28
CA LYS A 576 -6.42 20.50 5.54
C LYS A 576 -6.88 19.56 4.45
N ASP A 577 -7.97 18.84 4.73
CA ASP A 577 -8.61 17.89 3.83
C ASP A 577 -10.10 18.21 3.72
N VAL A 578 -10.59 18.31 2.50
CA VAL A 578 -12.03 18.38 2.23
C VAL A 578 -12.44 17.28 1.28
N TRP A 579 -13.60 16.68 1.58
CA TRP A 579 -14.12 15.52 0.90
C TRP A 579 -15.57 15.72 0.50
N PHE A 580 -15.93 15.10 -0.59
CA PHE A 580 -17.30 14.70 -0.85
C PHE A 580 -17.31 13.29 -1.42
N VAL A 581 -18.03 12.40 -0.77
CA VAL A 581 -18.27 11.04 -1.28
C VAL A 581 -19.76 10.90 -1.49
N GLY A 582 -20.15 10.66 -2.73
CA GLY A 582 -21.55 10.59 -3.10
C GLY A 582 -21.80 9.55 -4.18
N TYR A 583 -23.05 9.15 -4.32
CA TYR A 583 -23.45 8.09 -5.22
C TYR A 583 -24.87 8.24 -5.76
N VAL A 584 -25.09 7.62 -6.89
CA VAL A 584 -26.37 7.19 -7.43
C VAL A 584 -26.37 5.65 -7.53
N PRO A 585 -27.46 4.96 -7.86
CA PRO A 585 -27.42 3.50 -8.00
C PRO A 585 -26.42 2.96 -9.01
N GLN A 586 -26.02 3.77 -10.03
CA GLN A 586 -25.11 3.35 -11.10
C GLN A 586 -23.65 3.74 -10.88
N LEU A 587 -23.36 4.73 -10.03
CA LEU A 587 -22.00 5.26 -9.86
C LEU A 587 -21.78 5.85 -8.48
N ALA A 588 -20.71 5.43 -7.80
CA ALA A 588 -20.22 6.01 -6.56
C ALA A 588 -18.89 6.75 -6.84
N VAL A 589 -18.78 7.98 -6.31
CA VAL A 589 -17.60 8.83 -6.58
C VAL A 589 -17.10 9.48 -5.31
N ALA A 590 -15.81 9.34 -5.04
CA ALA A 590 -15.09 10.06 -3.99
C ALA A 590 -14.27 11.20 -4.60
N ILE A 591 -14.38 12.39 -4.02
CA ILE A 591 -13.54 13.55 -4.31
C ILE A 591 -12.80 13.93 -3.04
N TRP A 592 -11.50 14.02 -3.15
CA TRP A 592 -10.62 14.63 -2.14
C TRP A 592 -9.94 15.88 -2.71
N VAL A 593 -9.77 16.90 -1.87
CA VAL A 593 -9.04 18.14 -2.19
C VAL A 593 -8.20 18.51 -0.97
N GLY A 594 -6.94 18.87 -1.19
CA GLY A 594 -6.02 19.26 -0.11
C GLY A 594 -4.64 19.65 -0.62
N ASN A 595 -3.73 19.88 0.32
CA ASN A 595 -2.32 20.19 0.05
C ASN A 595 -1.42 18.99 0.40
N ASP A 596 -0.40 18.71 -0.42
CA ASP A 596 0.54 17.62 -0.20
C ASP A 596 1.31 17.78 1.11
N ASN A 597 1.71 19.00 1.43
CA ASN A 597 2.40 19.35 2.67
C ASN A 597 1.49 19.41 3.90
N ASN A 598 0.21 19.01 3.75
CA ASN A 598 -0.80 19.04 4.80
C ASN A 598 -1.03 20.44 5.40
N SER A 599 -0.78 21.50 4.65
CA SER A 599 -1.12 22.87 5.06
C SER A 599 -2.64 23.13 4.95
N PRO A 600 -3.21 24.02 5.78
CA PRO A 600 -4.61 24.39 5.68
C PRO A 600 -4.94 25.08 4.35
N MET A 601 -6.10 24.78 3.78
CA MET A 601 -6.61 25.44 2.55
C MET A 601 -7.21 26.83 2.80
N GLY A 602 -7.37 27.24 4.04
CA GLY A 602 -7.92 28.54 4.42
C GLY A 602 -9.38 28.52 4.88
N ARG A 603 -9.82 29.63 5.47
CA ARG A 603 -11.17 29.74 6.04
C ARG A 603 -12.25 29.58 4.95
N GLY A 604 -13.27 28.78 5.25
CA GLY A 604 -14.38 28.52 4.33
C GLY A 604 -14.18 27.32 3.41
N ALA A 605 -12.99 26.70 3.40
CA ALA A 605 -12.77 25.45 2.68
C ALA A 605 -13.51 24.30 3.38
N THR A 606 -14.65 23.92 2.81
CA THR A 606 -15.47 22.79 3.31
C THR A 606 -15.78 21.81 2.18
N GLY A 607 -16.10 20.58 2.52
CA GLY A 607 -16.54 19.59 1.54
C GLY A 607 -17.75 20.07 0.72
N GLY A 608 -18.66 20.84 1.34
CA GLY A 608 -19.84 21.39 0.69
C GLY A 608 -19.54 22.54 -0.27
N SER A 609 -18.48 23.34 -0.03
CA SER A 609 -18.13 24.49 -0.86
C SER A 609 -17.16 24.14 -1.99
N TYR A 610 -16.31 23.12 -1.83
CA TYR A 610 -15.27 22.76 -2.80
C TYR A 610 -15.50 21.37 -3.44
N ALA A 611 -15.51 20.29 -2.67
CA ALA A 611 -15.59 18.94 -3.22
C ALA A 611 -16.98 18.58 -3.79
N ALA A 612 -18.07 19.03 -3.15
CA ALA A 612 -19.44 18.76 -3.59
C ALA A 612 -19.76 19.33 -4.99
N PRO A 613 -19.38 20.58 -5.33
CA PRO A 613 -19.56 21.09 -6.69
C PRO A 613 -18.72 20.38 -7.74
N ILE A 614 -17.50 19.90 -7.40
CA ILE A 614 -16.65 19.14 -8.33
C ILE A 614 -17.31 17.79 -8.62
N TRP A 615 -17.81 17.12 -7.59
CA TRP A 615 -18.57 15.89 -7.73
C TRP A 615 -19.81 16.07 -8.62
N ARG A 616 -20.58 17.14 -8.40
CA ARG A 616 -21.74 17.48 -9.25
C ARG A 616 -21.33 17.65 -10.71
N ASP A 617 -20.30 18.44 -10.97
CA ASP A 617 -19.86 18.76 -12.32
C ASP A 617 -19.41 17.49 -13.08
N TYR A 618 -18.77 16.54 -12.39
CA TYR A 618 -18.45 15.23 -12.92
C TYR A 618 -19.72 14.39 -13.17
N MET A 619 -20.56 14.22 -12.15
CA MET A 619 -21.70 13.31 -12.19
C MET A 619 -22.78 13.73 -13.22
N VAL A 620 -23.02 15.03 -13.38
CA VAL A 620 -23.98 15.52 -14.39
C VAL A 620 -23.56 15.10 -15.79
N GLN A 621 -22.27 15.15 -16.10
CA GLN A 621 -21.75 14.74 -17.40
C GLN A 621 -21.64 13.22 -17.53
N ALA A 622 -21.11 12.56 -16.52
CA ALA A 622 -20.95 11.08 -16.48
C ALA A 622 -22.31 10.36 -16.67
N LEU A 623 -23.38 10.93 -16.13
CA LEU A 623 -24.71 10.30 -16.15
C LEU A 623 -25.66 10.90 -17.22
N ARG A 624 -25.14 11.71 -18.14
CA ARG A 624 -25.95 12.45 -19.12
C ARG A 624 -26.86 11.53 -19.95
N ASN A 625 -26.33 10.37 -20.32
CA ASN A 625 -27.04 9.40 -21.16
C ASN A 625 -27.58 8.20 -20.36
N GLU A 626 -27.38 8.20 -19.05
CA GLU A 626 -27.81 7.12 -18.17
C GLU A 626 -29.25 7.33 -17.70
N PRO A 627 -30.09 6.27 -17.69
CA PRO A 627 -31.45 6.37 -17.17
C PRO A 627 -31.46 6.73 -15.70
N VAL A 628 -32.49 7.49 -15.28
CA VAL A 628 -32.66 7.81 -13.86
C VAL A 628 -33.11 6.57 -13.11
N GLN A 629 -32.35 6.16 -12.11
CA GLN A 629 -32.67 5.05 -11.20
C GLN A 629 -32.95 5.58 -9.79
N ASN A 630 -33.84 4.90 -9.08
CA ASN A 630 -34.17 5.18 -7.69
C ASN A 630 -33.46 4.20 -6.75
N PHE A 631 -33.13 4.67 -5.54
CA PHE A 631 -32.68 3.78 -4.48
C PHE A 631 -33.83 2.91 -3.96
N ARG A 632 -33.49 1.73 -3.45
CA ARG A 632 -34.39 0.89 -2.69
C ARG A 632 -34.82 1.63 -1.41
N ARG A 633 -36.08 1.45 -1.01
CA ARG A 633 -36.62 2.11 0.18
C ARG A 633 -36.49 1.20 1.41
N PRO A 634 -36.33 1.76 2.63
CA PRO A 634 -36.31 0.94 3.85
C PRO A 634 -37.53 0.05 4.01
N SER A 635 -38.70 0.52 3.54
CA SER A 635 -39.97 -0.23 3.58
C SER A 635 -40.00 -1.51 2.74
N GLU A 636 -39.00 -1.72 1.87
CA GLU A 636 -38.86 -2.92 1.04
C GLU A 636 -38.11 -4.05 1.77
N PHE A 637 -37.61 -3.79 2.96
CA PHE A 637 -36.79 -4.73 3.72
C PHE A 637 -37.30 -4.90 5.14
N ILE A 638 -36.99 -6.05 5.74
CA ILE A 638 -37.28 -6.33 7.14
C ILE A 638 -36.23 -5.59 7.99
N ARG A 639 -36.70 -4.89 9.00
CA ARG A 639 -35.82 -4.22 9.96
C ARG A 639 -35.17 -5.27 10.87
N PRO A 640 -33.83 -5.17 11.14
CA PRO A 640 -33.12 -6.06 12.05
C PRO A 640 -33.57 -5.93 13.52
#